data_6fd8c52c4aa6ada5253e84fa2f6fc547
#
_entry.id   6fd8c52c4aa6ada5253e84fa2f6fc547
#
_cell.length_a   1.000
_cell.length_b   1.000
_cell.length_c   1.000
_cell.angle_alpha   90.00
_cell.angle_beta   90.00
_cell.angle_gamma   90.00
#
_symmetry.space_group_name_H-M   'P 1'
#
loop_
_entity.id
_entity.type
_entity.pdbx_description
1 polymer ?
#
loop_
_entity_poly.entity_id
_entity_poly.type
_entity_poly.pdbx_seq_one_letter_code
_entity_poly.pdbx_strand_id
1 'polypeptide(L)'
;TVYKMAGCGSDNGTNSNGEGGTSNGSADVPKEDLSQVTTRATEMLGFTLADKQEIRSVYSGEVSTLNYLTTTSTSEFGLCANFIDSLVDYDQYGVMVPGLAASWEISDDGLTYTFHIRENATWVTWKGEYYANVTADDFVAGLEYVLDRANGSTSAGFAYPVIKNAKAYYMQEITDFSQVGVKAVDERTLVYTLEEPCPYFLSLTSYMCFWPVCRAFLEEVGDDFGTYNDCILYCGAYIFSEFEPQVRKVRTKNPTYWDIENVHITKITSTYNKEAAAVSPDLYLRGEITSLDVPSSLLQDWMNDPEKKDMIRPSSLSFYSYFYCLNFDPHFSEDYEPENWKKAVNTTSFRRCLFYALDRHGALMTVDPYDPDHIIINTFTPPDFVAMDGSDFVNIGGMAKYTNDENNLFNPDLALELKEQAVADLTAKGVTFPIKILMPYNGGATWGNRCQVIKQQMESLLGSDFIEVCFEAYSSSFLDSTRRCGNYAMQECNEEATFADPDTFSMMFDEDNNFSFFYACEEVDENGKNLFDVYMEKLNYAKSQTTDLSERYKAFADAEAYLLDNAIAIPFGLGVLGAGYTSSHTNPFEGAWSPLGVSNERYKYSYVYNETMNSEQYYKLQEQWEKDKIAALQAAGQ
;
A
#
# COMPACT_ATOMS: atom_id res chain seq x y z
N THR A 1 25.90 0.45 22.85
CA THR A 1 26.28 -0.96 22.63
C THR A 1 26.34 -1.14 21.12
N VAL A 2 27.55 -1.23 20.61
CA VAL A 2 27.82 -1.42 19.17
C VAL A 2 27.57 -2.88 18.87
N TYR A 3 26.50 -3.17 18.12
CA TYR A 3 26.31 -4.50 17.54
C TYR A 3 27.25 -4.62 16.32
N LYS A 4 28.32 -5.41 16.47
CA LYS A 4 29.05 -5.95 15.33
C LYS A 4 28.16 -7.04 14.70
N MET A 5 27.59 -6.78 13.53
CA MET A 5 27.07 -7.85 12.69
C MET A 5 28.24 -8.66 12.17
N ALA A 6 28.27 -9.95 12.46
CA ALA A 6 29.26 -10.88 11.94
C ALA A 6 28.87 -11.21 10.49
N GLY A 7 29.74 -10.86 9.54
CA GLY A 7 29.59 -11.31 8.15
C GLY A 7 29.87 -12.81 8.05
N CYS A 8 29.15 -13.49 7.18
CA CYS A 8 29.44 -14.89 6.81
C CYS A 8 30.79 -14.94 6.06
N GLY A 9 31.87 -15.06 6.79
CA GLY A 9 33.22 -15.20 6.24
C GLY A 9 33.80 -16.57 6.59
N SER A 10 33.91 -17.47 5.64
CA SER A 10 34.73 -18.66 5.77
C SER A 10 36.18 -18.33 5.46
N ASP A 11 37.01 -18.21 6.51
CA ASP A 11 38.44 -18.20 6.39
C ASP A 11 38.95 -19.61 6.08
N ASN A 12 39.45 -19.82 4.87
CA ASN A 12 40.39 -20.89 4.59
C ASN A 12 41.63 -20.28 3.95
N GLY A 13 42.64 -20.05 4.80
CA GLY A 13 43.98 -19.64 4.39
C GLY A 13 44.74 -20.79 3.75
N THR A 14 45.21 -20.58 2.53
CA THR A 14 46.49 -21.17 2.05
C THR A 14 47.20 -20.16 1.13
N ASN A 15 48.34 -19.70 1.56
CA ASN A 15 49.33 -18.96 0.79
C ASN A 15 49.83 -19.76 -0.41
N SER A 16 49.76 -19.17 -1.63
CA SER A 16 50.80 -19.42 -2.64
C SER A 16 50.92 -18.19 -3.56
N ASN A 17 52.14 -17.63 -3.58
CA ASN A 17 52.55 -16.57 -4.50
C ASN A 17 52.43 -17.01 -5.96
N GLY A 18 51.87 -16.11 -6.81
CA GLY A 18 51.96 -16.20 -8.27
C GLY A 18 51.51 -14.88 -8.88
N GLU A 19 52.45 -14.14 -9.43
CA GLU A 19 52.25 -12.91 -10.17
C GLU A 19 51.41 -13.16 -11.45
N GLY A 20 50.50 -12.24 -11.78
CA GLY A 20 50.06 -12.08 -13.16
C GLY A 20 48.60 -11.75 -13.35
N GLY A 21 48.30 -10.50 -13.68
CA GLY A 21 47.15 -10.17 -14.55
C GLY A 21 45.85 -9.83 -13.85
N THR A 22 45.68 -8.57 -13.49
CA THR A 22 44.38 -7.95 -13.22
C THR A 22 43.52 -7.92 -14.48
N SER A 23 42.52 -8.75 -14.54
CA SER A 23 41.34 -8.47 -15.35
C SER A 23 40.12 -8.44 -14.41
N ASN A 24 39.75 -7.25 -13.99
CA ASN A 24 38.42 -7.00 -13.40
C ASN A 24 37.37 -7.23 -14.49
N GLY A 25 36.84 -8.43 -14.53
CA GLY A 25 35.68 -8.77 -15.34
C GLY A 25 34.40 -8.40 -14.61
N SER A 26 34.08 -7.10 -14.47
CA SER A 26 32.69 -6.69 -14.42
C SER A 26 32.15 -6.93 -15.83
N ALA A 27 31.18 -7.83 -15.99
CA ALA A 27 30.45 -7.93 -17.24
C ALA A 27 29.86 -6.54 -17.52
N ASP A 28 30.41 -5.84 -18.51
CA ASP A 28 29.89 -4.54 -18.95
C ASP A 28 28.47 -4.77 -19.44
N VAL A 29 27.48 -4.32 -18.66
CA VAL A 29 26.10 -4.22 -19.13
C VAL A 29 26.12 -3.28 -20.34
N PRO A 30 25.62 -3.69 -21.53
CA PRO A 30 25.60 -2.84 -22.69
C PRO A 30 24.98 -1.49 -22.35
N LYS A 31 25.68 -0.40 -22.70
CA LYS A 31 25.15 0.94 -22.47
C LYS A 31 24.00 1.18 -23.43
N GLU A 32 22.83 1.46 -22.91
CA GLU A 32 21.63 1.79 -23.70
C GLU A 32 21.89 3.06 -24.55
N ASP A 33 21.48 3.03 -25.82
CA ASP A 33 21.50 4.23 -26.67
C ASP A 33 20.27 5.10 -26.37
N LEU A 34 20.41 6.01 -25.43
CA LEU A 34 19.33 6.91 -24.99
C LEU A 34 18.87 7.89 -26.08
N SER A 35 19.65 8.08 -27.17
CA SER A 35 19.31 9.02 -28.25
C SER A 35 18.09 8.58 -29.07
N GLN A 36 17.74 7.30 -29.02
CA GLN A 36 16.61 6.70 -29.76
C GLN A 36 15.40 6.43 -28.86
N VAL A 37 15.52 6.69 -27.56
CA VAL A 37 14.45 6.43 -26.61
C VAL A 37 13.42 7.55 -26.67
N THR A 38 12.16 7.17 -26.86
CA THR A 38 11.02 8.06 -26.85
C THR A 38 10.11 7.69 -25.70
N THR A 39 9.87 8.64 -24.80
CA THR A 39 8.96 8.48 -23.67
C THR A 39 7.83 9.49 -23.76
N ARG A 40 6.79 9.32 -22.96
CA ARG A 40 5.70 10.30 -22.89
C ARG A 40 6.19 11.68 -22.48
N ALA A 41 7.14 11.78 -21.55
CA ALA A 41 7.70 13.06 -21.12
C ALA A 41 8.54 13.71 -22.22
N THR A 42 9.30 12.93 -23.02
CA THR A 42 10.04 13.50 -24.15
C THR A 42 9.11 14.03 -25.25
N GLU A 43 8.02 13.33 -25.57
CA GLU A 43 7.07 13.72 -26.61
C GLU A 43 6.18 14.89 -26.19
N MET A 44 5.62 14.84 -25.00
CA MET A 44 4.60 15.81 -24.56
C MET A 44 5.19 17.08 -23.92
N LEU A 45 6.37 16.96 -23.28
CA LEU A 45 6.99 18.04 -22.52
C LEU A 45 8.31 18.51 -23.13
N GLY A 46 8.89 17.75 -24.08
CA GLY A 46 10.20 18.04 -24.65
C GLY A 46 11.36 17.78 -23.68
N PHE A 47 11.15 16.94 -22.67
CA PHE A 47 12.18 16.55 -21.72
C PHE A 47 13.28 15.74 -22.39
N THR A 48 14.47 15.79 -21.81
CA THR A 48 15.65 15.04 -22.27
C THR A 48 16.10 14.05 -21.20
N LEU A 49 16.54 12.87 -21.65
CA LEU A 49 17.05 11.87 -20.73
C LEU A 49 18.44 12.28 -20.20
N ALA A 50 18.67 12.05 -18.91
CA ALA A 50 19.97 12.27 -18.31
C ALA A 50 21.02 11.27 -18.84
N ASP A 51 22.23 11.72 -19.13
CA ASP A 51 23.33 10.86 -19.61
C ASP A 51 23.66 9.72 -18.65
N LYS A 52 23.45 9.97 -17.35
CA LYS A 52 23.61 9.00 -16.27
C LYS A 52 22.22 8.65 -15.73
N GLN A 53 21.81 7.43 -15.99
CA GLN A 53 20.60 6.86 -15.44
C GLN A 53 20.83 6.38 -13.99
N GLU A 54 20.98 7.35 -13.08
CA GLU A 54 21.31 7.10 -11.67
C GLU A 54 20.40 7.92 -10.75
N ILE A 55 19.86 7.27 -9.72
CA ILE A 55 19.13 7.93 -8.62
C ILE A 55 20.05 8.10 -7.42
N ARG A 56 19.96 9.27 -6.79
CA ARG A 56 20.66 9.58 -5.55
C ARG A 56 19.69 10.16 -4.54
N SER A 57 19.75 9.68 -3.31
CA SER A 57 18.86 10.11 -2.23
C SER A 57 19.60 10.13 -0.88
N VAL A 58 18.97 10.74 0.12
CA VAL A 58 19.38 10.65 1.51
C VAL A 58 18.28 9.98 2.34
N TYR A 59 18.67 9.33 3.43
CA TYR A 59 17.73 8.65 4.33
C TYR A 59 18.19 8.77 5.78
N SER A 60 17.24 8.68 6.73
CA SER A 60 17.52 8.76 8.18
C SER A 60 17.11 7.50 8.95
N GLY A 61 16.20 6.68 8.40
CA GLY A 61 15.76 5.43 9.01
C GLY A 61 16.45 4.21 8.40
N GLU A 62 16.92 3.27 9.24
CA GLU A 62 17.53 2.03 8.77
C GLU A 62 16.52 0.88 8.75
N VAL A 63 16.70 -0.07 7.82
CA VAL A 63 15.93 -1.31 7.78
C VAL A 63 16.38 -2.26 8.88
N SER A 64 15.45 -3.01 9.45
CA SER A 64 15.73 -3.96 10.52
C SER A 64 16.12 -5.34 9.99
N THR A 65 15.66 -5.70 8.79
CA THR A 65 15.88 -7.00 8.17
C THR A 65 15.74 -6.90 6.65
N LEU A 66 16.39 -7.82 5.95
CA LEU A 66 16.17 -8.12 4.53
C LEU A 66 15.41 -9.45 4.35
N ASN A 67 14.91 -10.03 5.44
CA ASN A 67 14.08 -11.23 5.37
C ASN A 67 12.68 -10.88 4.85
N TYR A 68 12.55 -10.85 3.53
CA TYR A 68 11.34 -10.48 2.81
C TYR A 68 10.18 -11.47 3.02
N LEU A 69 10.45 -12.68 3.53
CA LEU A 69 9.43 -13.69 3.81
C LEU A 69 8.75 -13.49 5.17
N THR A 70 9.31 -12.64 6.03
CA THR A 70 8.78 -12.43 7.39
C THR A 70 8.26 -11.02 7.65
N THR A 71 8.75 -10.01 6.93
CA THR A 71 8.38 -8.61 7.16
C THR A 71 7.18 -8.16 6.35
N THR A 72 6.41 -7.22 6.92
CA THR A 72 5.41 -6.40 6.21
C THR A 72 5.71 -4.90 6.36
N SER A 73 6.91 -4.56 6.85
CA SER A 73 7.37 -3.17 6.99
C SER A 73 7.60 -2.54 5.61
N THR A 74 7.00 -1.38 5.35
CA THR A 74 7.06 -0.66 4.06
C THR A 74 8.49 -0.37 3.61
N SER A 75 9.37 0.04 4.55
CA SER A 75 10.77 0.33 4.24
C SER A 75 11.57 -0.89 3.81
N GLU A 76 11.22 -2.05 4.32
CA GLU A 76 11.91 -3.32 4.06
C GLU A 76 11.38 -3.97 2.79
N PHE A 77 10.06 -4.11 2.64
CA PHE A 77 9.51 -4.68 1.42
C PHE A 77 9.72 -3.78 0.20
N GLY A 78 9.67 -2.45 0.34
CA GLY A 78 9.99 -1.52 -0.74
C GLY A 78 11.42 -1.67 -1.26
N LEU A 79 12.35 -1.98 -0.38
CA LEU A 79 13.72 -2.31 -0.75
C LEU A 79 13.78 -3.68 -1.45
N CYS A 80 13.20 -4.72 -0.83
CA CYS A 80 13.26 -6.10 -1.31
C CYS A 80 12.47 -6.34 -2.60
N ALA A 81 11.44 -5.54 -2.90
CA ALA A 81 10.68 -5.60 -4.14
C ALA A 81 11.57 -5.42 -5.40
N ASN A 82 12.72 -4.77 -5.26
CA ASN A 82 13.69 -4.61 -6.34
C ASN A 82 14.70 -5.76 -6.43
N PHE A 83 14.78 -6.62 -5.41
CA PHE A 83 15.72 -7.74 -5.31
C PHE A 83 15.09 -9.07 -5.71
N ILE A 84 13.79 -9.21 -5.48
CA ILE A 84 13.04 -10.45 -5.67
C ILE A 84 11.87 -10.18 -6.59
N ASP A 85 11.70 -11.03 -7.61
CA ASP A 85 10.51 -11.04 -8.44
C ASP A 85 9.46 -12.02 -7.94
N SER A 86 8.21 -11.78 -8.33
CA SER A 86 7.05 -12.62 -8.06
C SER A 86 6.66 -13.46 -9.28
N LEU A 87 5.68 -14.37 -9.12
CA LEU A 87 5.12 -15.16 -10.22
C LEU A 87 4.50 -14.28 -11.30
N VAL A 88 3.70 -13.31 -10.88
CA VAL A 88 3.10 -12.26 -11.73
C VAL A 88 3.51 -10.90 -11.21
N ASP A 89 3.46 -9.90 -12.06
CA ASP A 89 3.76 -8.51 -11.71
C ASP A 89 2.79 -7.58 -12.45
N TYR A 90 2.99 -6.28 -12.33
CA TYR A 90 2.19 -5.26 -13.01
C TYR A 90 3.08 -4.34 -13.83
N ASP A 91 2.59 -3.94 -15.00
CA ASP A 91 3.28 -2.97 -15.84
C ASP A 91 3.02 -1.52 -15.38
N GLN A 92 3.42 -0.55 -16.19
CA GLN A 92 3.23 0.88 -15.90
C GLN A 92 1.77 1.36 -15.89
N TYR A 93 0.82 0.53 -16.32
CA TYR A 93 -0.61 0.82 -16.37
C TYR A 93 -1.45 0.00 -15.38
N GLY A 94 -0.80 -0.84 -14.58
CA GLY A 94 -1.49 -1.76 -13.68
C GLY A 94 -2.07 -2.99 -14.37
N VAL A 95 -1.64 -3.27 -15.61
CA VAL A 95 -1.95 -4.53 -16.28
C VAL A 95 -1.12 -5.64 -15.66
N MET A 96 -1.78 -6.72 -15.24
CA MET A 96 -1.09 -7.90 -14.74
C MET A 96 -0.30 -8.56 -15.88
N VAL A 97 0.99 -8.74 -15.67
CA VAL A 97 1.94 -9.30 -16.62
C VAL A 97 2.69 -10.51 -16.05
N PRO A 98 3.19 -11.40 -16.91
CA PRO A 98 4.08 -12.47 -16.48
C PRO A 98 5.32 -11.94 -15.74
N GLY A 99 5.59 -12.49 -14.55
CA GLY A 99 6.82 -12.28 -13.78
C GLY A 99 7.78 -13.47 -13.95
N LEU A 100 8.14 -14.14 -12.85
CA LEU A 100 8.93 -15.38 -12.88
C LEU A 100 8.16 -16.55 -13.52
N ALA A 101 6.82 -16.54 -13.48
CA ALA A 101 6.01 -17.40 -14.31
C ALA A 101 5.88 -16.81 -15.71
N ALA A 102 6.29 -17.55 -16.73
CA ALA A 102 6.11 -17.17 -18.13
C ALA A 102 4.65 -17.30 -18.58
N SER A 103 3.90 -18.21 -17.98
CA SER A 103 2.47 -18.47 -18.20
C SER A 103 1.87 -19.24 -17.04
N TRP A 104 0.54 -19.31 -17.02
CA TRP A 104 -0.21 -20.10 -16.02
C TRP A 104 -1.53 -20.60 -16.60
N GLU A 105 -2.08 -21.62 -15.94
CA GLU A 105 -3.37 -22.22 -16.26
C GLU A 105 -4.18 -22.35 -14.97
N ILE A 106 -5.50 -22.17 -15.11
CA ILE A 106 -6.45 -22.29 -14.01
C ILE A 106 -7.44 -23.40 -14.37
N SER A 107 -7.67 -24.35 -13.46
CA SER A 107 -8.68 -25.39 -13.65
C SER A 107 -10.09 -24.81 -13.70
N ASP A 108 -11.03 -25.50 -14.37
CA ASP A 108 -12.41 -25.07 -14.53
C ASP A 108 -13.15 -24.84 -13.20
N ASP A 109 -12.75 -25.56 -12.16
CA ASP A 109 -13.30 -25.42 -10.80
C ASP A 109 -12.66 -24.28 -10.00
N GLY A 110 -11.63 -23.61 -10.55
CA GLY A 110 -10.92 -22.52 -9.89
C GLY A 110 -10.06 -22.93 -8.69
N LEU A 111 -9.82 -24.24 -8.51
CA LEU A 111 -9.09 -24.76 -7.34
C LEU A 111 -7.61 -25.04 -7.61
N THR A 112 -7.22 -25.20 -8.86
CA THR A 112 -5.84 -25.56 -9.22
C THR A 112 -5.24 -24.51 -10.15
N TYR A 113 -4.09 -23.99 -9.78
CA TYR A 113 -3.29 -23.04 -10.55
C TYR A 113 -1.95 -23.66 -10.88
N THR A 114 -1.65 -23.77 -12.18
CA THR A 114 -0.39 -24.33 -12.66
C THR A 114 0.43 -23.20 -13.29
N PHE A 115 1.60 -22.93 -12.74
CA PHE A 115 2.52 -21.90 -13.22
C PHE A 115 3.72 -22.55 -13.91
N HIS A 116 4.14 -21.97 -15.03
CA HIS A 116 5.32 -22.38 -15.80
C HIS A 116 6.46 -21.37 -15.58
N ILE A 117 7.47 -21.78 -14.83
CA ILE A 117 8.61 -20.93 -14.45
C ILE A 117 9.52 -20.68 -15.65
N ARG A 118 10.01 -19.46 -15.81
CA ARG A 118 10.91 -19.04 -16.90
C ARG A 118 12.22 -19.81 -16.90
N GLU A 119 12.74 -20.09 -18.11
CA GLU A 119 14.03 -20.75 -18.27
C GLU A 119 15.22 -19.83 -17.99
N ASN A 120 15.07 -18.53 -18.23
CA ASN A 120 16.12 -17.53 -18.13
C ASN A 120 16.13 -16.75 -16.81
N ALA A 121 15.41 -17.20 -15.79
CA ALA A 121 15.44 -16.60 -14.46
C ALA A 121 16.54 -17.24 -13.61
N THR A 122 17.39 -16.43 -13.01
CA THR A 122 18.54 -16.89 -12.24
C THR A 122 18.63 -16.22 -10.87
N TRP A 123 19.16 -16.95 -9.92
CA TRP A 123 19.64 -16.43 -8.66
C TRP A 123 21.09 -15.99 -8.80
N VAL A 124 21.38 -14.78 -8.33
CA VAL A 124 22.75 -14.24 -8.26
C VAL A 124 23.07 -13.78 -6.85
N THR A 125 24.37 -13.70 -6.53
CA THR A 125 24.87 -13.14 -5.28
C THR A 125 24.80 -11.60 -5.30
N TRP A 126 25.06 -10.96 -4.17
CA TRP A 126 25.18 -9.49 -4.06
C TRP A 126 26.27 -8.87 -4.97
N LYS A 127 27.17 -9.68 -5.52
CA LYS A 127 28.18 -9.29 -6.52
C LYS A 127 27.71 -9.49 -7.96
N GLY A 128 26.51 -10.04 -8.17
CA GLY A 128 26.00 -10.39 -9.50
C GLY A 128 26.55 -11.71 -10.04
N GLU A 129 27.21 -12.53 -9.22
CA GLU A 129 27.72 -13.83 -9.61
C GLU A 129 26.59 -14.87 -9.64
N TYR A 130 26.52 -15.68 -10.69
CA TYR A 130 25.52 -16.75 -10.82
C TYR A 130 25.60 -17.75 -9.66
N TYR A 131 24.48 -18.08 -9.07
CA TYR A 131 24.36 -19.10 -8.02
C TYR A 131 23.56 -20.31 -8.51
N ALA A 132 22.34 -20.13 -8.99
CA ALA A 132 21.44 -21.19 -9.45
C ALA A 132 20.38 -20.63 -10.44
N ASN A 133 19.65 -21.51 -11.12
CA ASN A 133 18.42 -21.13 -11.79
C ASN A 133 17.29 -21.00 -10.80
N VAL A 134 16.32 -20.13 -11.08
CA VAL A 134 15.05 -20.10 -10.33
C VAL A 134 14.21 -21.30 -10.75
N THR A 135 13.68 -22.02 -9.77
CA THR A 135 12.91 -23.25 -9.99
C THR A 135 11.54 -23.20 -9.31
N ALA A 136 10.66 -24.12 -9.65
CA ALA A 136 9.37 -24.29 -8.99
C ALA A 136 9.52 -24.60 -7.49
N ASP A 137 10.57 -25.34 -7.09
CA ASP A 137 10.81 -25.67 -5.68
C ASP A 137 11.17 -24.45 -4.83
N ASP A 138 11.71 -23.38 -5.43
CA ASP A 138 12.01 -22.13 -4.70
C ASP A 138 10.73 -21.46 -4.17
N PHE A 139 9.61 -21.60 -4.87
CA PHE A 139 8.30 -21.12 -4.40
C PHE A 139 7.71 -22.04 -3.32
N VAL A 140 7.93 -23.35 -3.43
CA VAL A 140 7.57 -24.30 -2.37
C VAL A 140 8.35 -23.99 -1.11
N ALA A 141 9.66 -23.78 -1.22
CA ALA A 141 10.52 -23.42 -0.09
C ALA A 141 10.12 -22.08 0.56
N GLY A 142 9.77 -21.07 -0.25
CA GLY A 142 9.30 -19.77 0.24
C GLY A 142 8.01 -19.90 1.05
N LEU A 143 7.02 -20.61 0.54
CA LEU A 143 5.76 -20.81 1.26
C LEU A 143 5.93 -21.66 2.51
N GLU A 144 6.77 -22.71 2.47
CA GLU A 144 7.11 -23.52 3.64
C GLU A 144 7.71 -22.66 4.76
N TYR A 145 8.65 -21.77 4.40
CA TYR A 145 9.28 -20.83 5.33
C TYR A 145 8.27 -19.87 5.96
N VAL A 146 7.38 -19.28 5.14
CA VAL A 146 6.32 -18.35 5.59
C VAL A 146 5.33 -19.05 6.52
N LEU A 147 4.96 -20.28 6.23
CA LEU A 147 3.96 -21.05 6.99
C LEU A 147 4.55 -21.74 8.22
N ASP A 148 5.86 -21.81 8.35
CA ASP A 148 6.49 -22.25 9.61
C ASP A 148 6.32 -21.14 10.65
N ARG A 149 5.42 -21.39 11.61
CA ARG A 149 5.09 -20.45 12.68
C ARG A 149 6.31 -19.99 13.50
N ALA A 150 7.35 -20.84 13.58
CA ALA A 150 8.58 -20.51 14.29
C ALA A 150 9.34 -19.33 13.65
N ASN A 151 9.19 -19.12 12.35
CA ASN A 151 9.81 -17.99 11.63
C ASN A 151 9.10 -16.65 11.85
N GLY A 152 7.89 -16.65 12.42
CA GLY A 152 7.17 -15.43 12.81
C GLY A 152 6.79 -14.52 11.65
N SER A 153 6.48 -15.08 10.46
CA SER A 153 6.09 -14.28 9.31
C SER A 153 4.78 -13.51 9.56
N THR A 154 4.85 -12.18 9.43
CA THR A 154 3.67 -11.31 9.57
C THR A 154 2.76 -11.36 8.35
N SER A 155 3.22 -11.91 7.23
CA SER A 155 2.44 -12.08 5.99
C SER A 155 1.77 -13.45 5.84
N ALA A 156 2.02 -14.40 6.75
CA ALA A 156 1.44 -15.76 6.69
C ALA A 156 -0.11 -15.74 6.64
N GLY A 157 -0.73 -14.74 7.29
CA GLY A 157 -2.18 -14.56 7.33
C GLY A 157 -2.84 -14.34 5.97
N PHE A 158 -2.09 -13.94 4.95
CA PHE A 158 -2.59 -13.83 3.58
C PHE A 158 -2.52 -15.14 2.80
N ALA A 159 -1.64 -16.06 3.18
CA ALA A 159 -1.43 -17.33 2.48
C ALA A 159 -2.24 -18.48 3.08
N TYR A 160 -2.24 -18.65 4.40
CA TYR A 160 -2.81 -19.83 5.02
C TYR A 160 -4.34 -19.96 4.88
N PRO A 161 -5.17 -18.90 4.73
CA PRO A 161 -6.60 -19.09 4.50
C PRO A 161 -6.92 -19.60 3.10
N VAL A 162 -6.01 -19.42 2.14
CA VAL A 162 -6.27 -19.64 0.71
C VAL A 162 -5.75 -20.99 0.23
N ILE A 163 -4.55 -21.39 0.64
CA ILE A 163 -3.89 -22.62 0.19
C ILE A 163 -4.42 -23.81 0.99
N LYS A 164 -4.76 -24.89 0.29
CA LYS A 164 -5.25 -26.12 0.89
C LYS A 164 -4.33 -26.63 2.00
N ASN A 165 -4.91 -26.97 3.15
CA ASN A 165 -4.23 -27.43 4.36
C ASN A 165 -3.18 -26.46 4.96
N ALA A 166 -2.99 -25.27 4.39
CA ALA A 166 -1.98 -24.32 4.89
C ALA A 166 -2.30 -23.84 6.31
N LYS A 167 -3.58 -23.58 6.62
CA LYS A 167 -4.01 -23.19 7.97
C LYS A 167 -3.74 -24.29 8.99
N ALA A 168 -4.05 -25.55 8.67
CA ALA A 168 -3.79 -26.70 9.54
C ALA A 168 -2.28 -26.86 9.80
N TYR A 169 -1.43 -26.65 8.77
CA TYR A 169 0.02 -26.66 8.93
C TYR A 169 0.51 -25.51 9.82
N TYR A 170 0.09 -24.29 9.55
CA TYR A 170 0.45 -23.12 10.35
C TYR A 170 0.01 -23.24 11.82
N MET A 171 -1.16 -23.84 12.09
CA MET A 171 -1.68 -24.10 13.43
C MET A 171 -1.05 -25.36 14.08
N GLN A 172 -0.14 -26.05 13.38
CA GLN A 172 0.52 -27.27 13.83
C GLN A 172 -0.43 -28.46 14.08
N GLU A 173 -1.58 -28.49 13.43
CA GLU A 173 -2.51 -29.62 13.41
C GLU A 173 -1.99 -30.74 12.50
N ILE A 174 -1.26 -30.41 11.45
CA ILE A 174 -0.45 -31.26 10.61
C ILE A 174 1.00 -30.80 10.62
N THR A 175 1.96 -31.70 10.49
CA THR A 175 3.41 -31.40 10.51
C THR A 175 4.11 -31.74 9.21
N ASP A 176 3.46 -32.47 8.33
CA ASP A 176 3.99 -32.85 7.02
C ASP A 176 3.58 -31.79 5.97
N PHE A 177 4.54 -30.94 5.57
CA PHE A 177 4.33 -29.88 4.59
C PHE A 177 3.89 -30.41 3.21
N SER A 178 4.22 -31.68 2.87
CA SER A 178 3.79 -32.29 1.61
C SER A 178 2.26 -32.38 1.44
N GLN A 179 1.50 -32.20 2.53
CA GLN A 179 0.04 -32.16 2.54
C GLN A 179 -0.52 -30.76 2.22
N VAL A 180 0.32 -29.72 2.26
CA VAL A 180 -0.06 -28.35 1.87
C VAL A 180 -0.19 -28.25 0.36
N GLY A 181 -1.18 -27.50 -0.10
CA GLY A 181 -1.55 -27.38 -1.52
C GLY A 181 -0.54 -26.60 -2.37
N VAL A 182 0.75 -26.88 -2.26
CA VAL A 182 1.80 -26.36 -3.13
C VAL A 182 2.76 -27.48 -3.52
N LYS A 183 3.12 -27.55 -4.82
CA LYS A 183 3.99 -28.62 -5.30
C LYS A 183 4.80 -28.20 -6.51
N ALA A 184 6.10 -28.46 -6.50
CA ALA A 184 6.92 -28.52 -7.71
C ALA A 184 6.73 -29.90 -8.35
N VAL A 185 6.09 -29.95 -9.51
CA VAL A 185 5.87 -31.21 -10.27
C VAL A 185 7.16 -31.61 -10.98
N ASP A 186 7.85 -30.63 -11.48
CA ASP A 186 9.19 -30.71 -12.04
C ASP A 186 9.91 -29.35 -11.78
N GLU A 187 11.11 -29.20 -12.31
CA GLU A 187 11.94 -28.01 -12.10
C GLU A 187 11.24 -26.69 -12.48
N ARG A 188 10.26 -26.74 -13.41
CA ARG A 188 9.62 -25.54 -13.99
C ARG A 188 8.11 -25.49 -13.84
N THR A 189 7.50 -26.53 -13.31
CA THR A 189 6.06 -26.62 -13.14
C THR A 189 5.68 -26.54 -11.67
N LEU A 190 5.11 -25.41 -11.28
CA LEU A 190 4.61 -25.15 -9.93
C LEU A 190 3.09 -25.25 -9.92
N VAL A 191 2.54 -26.00 -8.98
CA VAL A 191 1.09 -26.17 -8.83
C VAL A 191 0.65 -25.74 -7.43
N TYR A 192 -0.33 -24.84 -7.38
CA TYR A 192 -1.08 -24.53 -6.17
C TYR A 192 -2.46 -25.18 -6.23
N THR A 193 -2.88 -25.74 -5.10
CA THR A 193 -4.25 -26.21 -4.86
C THR A 193 -4.85 -25.37 -3.73
N LEU A 194 -6.00 -24.75 -4.00
CA LEU A 194 -6.67 -23.88 -3.05
C LEU A 194 -7.65 -24.66 -2.17
N GLU A 195 -7.97 -24.13 -1.00
CA GLU A 195 -9.01 -24.65 -0.12
C GLU A 195 -10.39 -24.47 -0.74
N GLU A 196 -10.64 -23.26 -1.28
CA GLU A 196 -11.84 -22.85 -2.00
C GLU A 196 -11.47 -22.00 -3.21
N PRO A 197 -12.34 -21.84 -4.22
CA PRO A 197 -12.07 -20.92 -5.34
C PRO A 197 -11.83 -19.50 -4.83
N CYS A 198 -10.70 -18.91 -5.24
CA CYS A 198 -10.26 -17.57 -4.83
C CYS A 198 -10.08 -16.68 -6.06
N PRO A 199 -11.04 -15.76 -6.36
CA PRO A 199 -10.99 -14.94 -7.57
C PRO A 199 -9.78 -14.02 -7.68
N TYR A 200 -9.17 -13.67 -6.55
CA TYR A 200 -8.03 -12.76 -6.47
C TYR A 200 -6.68 -13.48 -6.27
N PHE A 201 -6.62 -14.80 -6.38
CA PHE A 201 -5.41 -15.57 -6.07
C PHE A 201 -4.21 -15.14 -6.93
N LEU A 202 -4.39 -14.87 -8.23
CA LEU A 202 -3.30 -14.40 -9.08
C LEU A 202 -2.68 -13.11 -8.56
N SER A 203 -3.48 -12.11 -8.18
CA SER A 203 -2.97 -10.86 -7.61
C SER A 203 -2.24 -11.11 -6.28
N LEU A 204 -2.75 -12.03 -5.47
CA LEU A 204 -2.14 -12.39 -4.20
C LEU A 204 -0.75 -13.04 -4.39
N THR A 205 -0.51 -13.76 -5.50
CA THR A 205 0.81 -14.36 -5.80
C THR A 205 1.90 -13.32 -6.08
N SER A 206 1.56 -12.05 -6.30
CA SER A 206 2.53 -10.96 -6.39
C SER A 206 3.02 -10.48 -5.01
N TYR A 207 2.33 -10.85 -3.93
CA TYR A 207 2.66 -10.42 -2.56
C TYR A 207 3.75 -11.30 -1.93
N MET A 208 4.47 -10.74 -0.97
CA MET A 208 5.71 -11.31 -0.41
C MET A 208 5.59 -12.72 0.15
N CYS A 209 4.43 -13.11 0.70
CA CYS A 209 4.21 -14.46 1.23
C CYS A 209 4.26 -15.56 0.16
N PHE A 210 4.22 -15.19 -1.13
CA PHE A 210 4.35 -16.10 -2.28
C PHE A 210 5.67 -15.92 -3.04
N TRP A 211 6.61 -15.12 -2.54
CA TRP A 211 7.91 -14.94 -3.19
C TRP A 211 8.80 -16.16 -3.01
N PRO A 212 9.68 -16.43 -4.00
CA PRO A 212 10.58 -17.57 -3.95
C PRO A 212 11.76 -17.34 -3.03
N VAL A 213 12.36 -18.42 -2.54
CA VAL A 213 13.67 -18.46 -1.91
C VAL A 213 14.43 -19.68 -2.40
N CYS A 214 15.70 -19.51 -2.78
CA CYS A 214 16.54 -20.65 -3.15
C CYS A 214 16.75 -21.58 -1.95
N ARG A 215 16.18 -22.80 -2.00
CA ARG A 215 16.23 -23.76 -0.88
C ARG A 215 17.66 -24.07 -0.45
N ALA A 216 18.55 -24.33 -1.40
CA ALA A 216 19.95 -24.65 -1.10
C ALA A 216 20.66 -23.49 -0.39
N PHE A 217 20.40 -22.26 -0.80
CA PHE A 217 20.99 -21.09 -0.15
C PHE A 217 20.40 -20.85 1.24
N LEU A 218 19.08 -21.03 1.40
CA LEU A 218 18.41 -20.93 2.70
C LEU A 218 18.99 -21.94 3.71
N GLU A 219 19.26 -23.17 3.26
CA GLU A 219 19.92 -24.20 4.09
C GLU A 219 21.37 -23.86 4.39
N GLU A 220 22.09 -23.21 3.45
CA GLU A 220 23.48 -22.79 3.61
C GLU A 220 23.63 -21.67 4.66
N VAL A 221 22.77 -20.65 4.60
CA VAL A 221 22.87 -19.47 5.50
C VAL A 221 22.11 -19.66 6.81
N GLY A 222 21.10 -20.55 6.85
CA GLY A 222 20.34 -20.86 8.05
C GLY A 222 19.73 -19.62 8.72
N ASP A 223 20.00 -19.45 10.01
CA ASP A 223 19.45 -18.36 10.82
C ASP A 223 19.95 -16.95 10.40
N ASP A 224 21.00 -16.88 9.57
CA ASP A 224 21.52 -15.60 9.05
C ASP A 224 20.70 -15.09 7.86
N PHE A 225 19.73 -15.84 7.34
CA PHE A 225 18.90 -15.42 6.20
C PHE A 225 18.26 -14.05 6.43
N GLY A 226 18.55 -13.11 5.52
CA GLY A 226 18.01 -11.76 5.57
C GLY A 226 18.67 -10.82 6.57
N THR A 227 19.75 -11.21 7.23
CA THR A 227 20.45 -10.33 8.19
C THR A 227 21.33 -9.29 7.51
N TYR A 228 21.86 -9.60 6.32
CA TYR A 228 22.74 -8.73 5.56
C TYR A 228 22.59 -8.95 4.04
N ASN A 229 23.22 -8.12 3.21
CA ASN A 229 23.08 -8.19 1.74
C ASN A 229 23.75 -9.43 1.11
N ASP A 230 24.70 -10.06 1.78
CA ASP A 230 25.30 -11.34 1.36
C ASP A 230 24.58 -12.58 1.94
N CYS A 231 23.58 -12.36 2.79
CA CYS A 231 22.73 -13.40 3.38
C CYS A 231 21.35 -13.52 2.69
N ILE A 232 21.21 -12.97 1.50
CA ILE A 232 20.11 -13.20 0.54
C ILE A 232 20.66 -13.38 -0.87
N LEU A 233 19.88 -14.04 -1.75
CA LEU A 233 20.12 -14.05 -3.19
C LEU A 233 19.17 -13.10 -3.90
N TYR A 234 19.49 -12.81 -5.15
CA TYR A 234 18.81 -11.81 -5.97
C TYR A 234 18.31 -12.44 -7.28
N CYS A 235 17.03 -12.27 -7.59
CA CYS A 235 16.45 -12.66 -8.88
C CYS A 235 15.65 -11.52 -9.53
N GLY A 236 15.54 -10.36 -8.86
CA GLY A 236 14.89 -9.16 -9.36
C GLY A 236 15.81 -8.27 -10.19
N ALA A 237 15.30 -7.07 -10.53
CA ALA A 237 15.97 -6.10 -11.41
C ALA A 237 17.29 -5.55 -10.84
N TYR A 238 17.48 -5.57 -9.54
CA TYR A 238 18.64 -5.00 -8.85
C TYR A 238 19.27 -5.97 -7.87
N ILE A 239 20.57 -5.79 -7.67
CA ILE A 239 21.33 -6.39 -6.57
C ILE A 239 21.69 -5.32 -5.53
N PHE A 240 21.78 -5.69 -4.28
CA PHE A 240 22.21 -4.82 -3.19
C PHE A 240 23.73 -4.88 -3.07
N SER A 241 24.41 -4.20 -3.99
CA SER A 241 25.86 -4.30 -4.20
C SER A 241 26.69 -3.70 -3.06
N GLU A 242 26.09 -2.79 -2.27
CA GLU A 242 26.72 -2.24 -1.08
C GLU A 242 25.66 -1.95 -0.02
N PHE A 243 25.88 -2.44 1.18
CA PHE A 243 25.07 -2.15 2.35
C PHE A 243 26.00 -1.89 3.54
N GLU A 244 26.16 -0.63 3.88
CA GLU A 244 26.84 -0.21 5.08
C GLU A 244 25.83 0.55 5.96
N PRO A 245 25.28 -0.11 7.01
CA PRO A 245 24.24 0.47 7.86
C PRO A 245 24.62 1.83 8.42
N GLN A 246 23.72 2.81 8.33
CA GLN A 246 23.91 4.20 8.75
C GLN A 246 25.09 4.90 8.04
N VAL A 247 25.46 4.45 6.85
CA VAL A 247 26.44 5.09 5.97
C VAL A 247 25.88 5.17 4.56
N ARG A 248 25.68 4.02 3.90
CA ARG A 248 25.29 4.00 2.49
C ARG A 248 24.64 2.70 2.06
N LYS A 249 23.68 2.82 1.14
CA LYS A 249 23.03 1.73 0.42
C LYS A 249 23.22 1.94 -1.07
N VAL A 250 23.72 0.93 -1.79
CA VAL A 250 23.86 0.97 -3.26
C VAL A 250 23.17 -0.23 -3.87
N ARG A 251 22.25 0.05 -4.77
CA ARG A 251 21.59 -0.94 -5.63
C ARG A 251 22.11 -0.74 -7.05
N THR A 252 22.53 -1.81 -7.69
CA THR A 252 22.98 -1.79 -9.08
C THR A 252 22.14 -2.75 -9.91
N LYS A 253 21.94 -2.42 -11.19
CA LYS A 253 21.22 -3.24 -12.16
C LYS A 253 21.76 -4.67 -12.14
N ASN A 254 20.86 -5.66 -12.03
CA ASN A 254 21.24 -7.07 -12.09
C ASN A 254 21.55 -7.45 -13.55
N PRO A 255 22.81 -7.83 -13.86
CA PRO A 255 23.24 -8.04 -15.25
C PRO A 255 22.60 -9.26 -15.92
N THR A 256 22.05 -10.19 -15.15
CA THR A 256 21.41 -11.42 -15.66
C THR A 256 19.90 -11.42 -15.47
N TYR A 257 19.33 -10.25 -15.13
CA TYR A 257 17.89 -10.14 -14.95
C TYR A 257 17.14 -10.51 -16.24
N TRP A 258 16.12 -11.35 -16.11
CA TRP A 258 15.41 -11.90 -17.27
C TRP A 258 14.73 -10.84 -18.16
N ASP A 259 14.33 -9.69 -17.56
CA ASP A 259 13.67 -8.57 -18.24
C ASP A 259 14.54 -7.30 -18.21
N ILE A 260 15.82 -7.48 -18.44
CA ILE A 260 16.85 -6.44 -18.32
C ILE A 260 16.61 -5.24 -19.24
N GLU A 261 15.91 -5.44 -20.36
CA GLU A 261 15.61 -4.39 -21.34
C GLU A 261 14.64 -3.35 -20.81
N ASN A 262 13.83 -3.69 -19.79
CA ASN A 262 12.91 -2.78 -19.11
C ASN A 262 13.52 -2.15 -17.84
N VAL A 263 14.82 -2.31 -17.61
CA VAL A 263 15.53 -1.73 -16.47
C VAL A 263 16.51 -0.68 -16.98
N HIS A 264 16.16 0.59 -16.89
CA HIS A 264 16.94 1.70 -17.48
C HIS A 264 17.84 2.37 -16.44
N ILE A 265 17.38 2.51 -15.21
CA ILE A 265 18.17 3.07 -14.11
C ILE A 265 19.26 2.05 -13.74
N THR A 266 20.53 2.46 -13.85
CA THR A 266 21.67 1.56 -13.68
C THR A 266 22.15 1.46 -12.24
N LYS A 267 21.91 2.52 -11.44
CA LYS A 267 22.40 2.63 -10.07
C LYS A 267 21.50 3.51 -9.21
N ILE A 268 21.28 3.07 -7.98
CA ILE A 268 20.51 3.81 -6.99
C ILE A 268 21.37 3.89 -5.71
N THR A 269 21.77 5.11 -5.33
CA THR A 269 22.58 5.36 -4.15
C THR A 269 21.78 6.14 -3.11
N SER A 270 21.68 5.60 -1.90
CA SER A 270 21.07 6.28 -0.75
C SER A 270 22.14 6.48 0.33
N THR A 271 22.37 7.72 0.74
CA THR A 271 23.36 8.08 1.76
C THR A 271 22.66 8.39 3.08
N TYR A 272 23.17 7.85 4.17
CA TYR A 272 22.62 8.10 5.50
C TYR A 272 22.93 9.52 5.98
N ASN A 273 21.91 10.17 6.52
CA ASN A 273 22.04 11.39 7.30
C ASN A 273 20.88 11.45 8.29
N LYS A 274 21.17 11.48 9.58
CA LYS A 274 20.11 11.52 10.61
C LYS A 274 19.20 12.74 10.49
N GLU A 275 19.69 13.83 9.86
CA GLU A 275 18.95 15.06 9.57
C GLU A 275 18.49 15.12 8.10
N ALA A 276 18.24 13.97 7.46
CA ALA A 276 17.95 13.86 6.03
C ALA A 276 16.87 14.85 5.56
N ALA A 277 15.75 14.96 6.28
CA ALA A 277 14.68 15.87 5.92
C ALA A 277 15.12 17.34 5.91
N ALA A 278 15.98 17.75 6.86
CA ALA A 278 16.45 19.13 6.98
C ALA A 278 17.50 19.50 5.93
N VAL A 279 18.36 18.55 5.52
CA VAL A 279 19.44 18.80 4.56
C VAL A 279 19.03 18.57 3.10
N SER A 280 17.95 17.84 2.85
CA SER A 280 17.50 17.47 1.49
C SER A 280 17.27 18.66 0.57
N PRO A 281 16.65 19.79 0.98
CA PRO A 281 16.45 20.92 0.09
C PRO A 281 17.77 21.49 -0.46
N ASP A 282 18.77 21.65 0.40
CA ASP A 282 20.08 22.16 -0.01
C ASP A 282 20.84 21.19 -0.90
N LEU A 283 20.80 19.89 -0.57
CA LEU A 283 21.41 18.85 -1.40
C LEU A 283 20.78 18.76 -2.79
N TYR A 284 19.47 18.90 -2.85
CA TYR A 284 18.73 18.89 -4.10
C TYR A 284 19.10 20.08 -4.99
N LEU A 285 19.08 21.31 -4.44
CA LEU A 285 19.43 22.52 -5.18
C LEU A 285 20.89 22.53 -5.66
N ARG A 286 21.78 21.80 -5.01
CA ARG A 286 23.16 21.57 -5.46
C ARG A 286 23.32 20.42 -6.45
N GLY A 287 22.23 19.69 -6.76
CA GLY A 287 22.25 18.53 -7.65
C GLY A 287 22.90 17.27 -7.07
N GLU A 288 23.04 17.19 -5.74
CA GLU A 288 23.62 16.03 -5.07
C GLU A 288 22.64 14.86 -4.92
N ILE A 289 21.34 15.16 -4.84
CA ILE A 289 20.23 14.17 -4.88
C ILE A 289 19.31 14.45 -6.05
N THR A 290 18.54 13.43 -6.49
CA THR A 290 17.69 13.48 -7.69
C THR A 290 16.20 13.64 -7.41
N SER A 291 15.82 13.61 -6.15
CA SER A 291 14.43 13.82 -5.73
C SER A 291 14.37 14.45 -4.34
N LEU A 292 13.29 15.18 -4.10
CA LEU A 292 13.05 15.91 -2.85
C LEU A 292 11.54 15.94 -2.57
N ASP A 293 11.13 15.52 -1.38
CA ASP A 293 9.82 15.88 -0.84
C ASP A 293 9.94 17.26 -0.20
N VAL A 294 9.15 18.22 -0.71
CA VAL A 294 9.24 19.62 -0.26
C VAL A 294 8.69 19.73 1.17
N PRO A 295 9.50 20.13 2.15
CA PRO A 295 9.01 20.33 3.51
C PRO A 295 7.88 21.34 3.56
N SER A 296 6.83 21.07 4.34
CA SER A 296 5.67 21.96 4.49
C SER A 296 6.05 23.37 4.93
N SER A 297 7.11 23.50 5.71
CA SER A 297 7.67 24.80 6.15
C SER A 297 8.27 25.65 5.02
N LEU A 298 8.66 25.03 3.91
CA LEU A 298 9.25 25.70 2.73
C LEU A 298 8.26 25.83 1.56
N LEU A 299 7.13 25.15 1.61
CA LEU A 299 6.22 25.04 0.48
C LEU A 299 5.70 26.40 0.02
N GLN A 300 5.29 27.27 0.94
CA GLN A 300 4.80 28.59 0.61
C GLN A 300 5.86 29.46 -0.06
N ASP A 301 7.10 29.43 0.44
CA ASP A 301 8.22 30.19 -0.13
C ASP A 301 8.56 29.67 -1.52
N TRP A 302 8.55 28.35 -1.72
CA TRP A 302 8.81 27.73 -3.02
C TRP A 302 7.70 28.01 -4.03
N MET A 303 6.44 28.03 -3.61
CA MET A 303 5.31 28.39 -4.49
C MET A 303 5.31 29.87 -4.89
N ASN A 304 5.90 30.75 -4.08
CA ASN A 304 6.04 32.18 -4.38
C ASN A 304 7.29 32.50 -5.22
N ASP A 305 8.25 31.61 -5.29
CA ASP A 305 9.46 31.73 -6.10
C ASP A 305 9.21 31.10 -7.49
N PRO A 306 9.20 31.87 -8.59
CA PRO A 306 8.89 31.34 -9.92
C PRO A 306 9.80 30.20 -10.38
N GLU A 307 11.11 30.25 -10.03
CA GLU A 307 12.06 29.21 -10.42
C GLU A 307 11.80 27.91 -9.67
N LYS A 308 11.53 28.00 -8.36
CA LYS A 308 11.25 26.82 -7.52
C LYS A 308 9.87 26.23 -7.80
N LYS A 309 8.86 27.10 -8.01
CA LYS A 309 7.51 26.66 -8.38
C LYS A 309 7.52 25.84 -9.68
N ASP A 310 8.38 26.22 -10.64
CA ASP A 310 8.48 25.52 -11.93
C ASP A 310 9.13 24.13 -11.84
N MET A 311 9.75 23.81 -10.72
CA MET A 311 10.37 22.49 -10.50
C MET A 311 9.60 21.56 -9.56
N ILE A 312 8.48 21.98 -8.98
CA ILE A 312 7.70 21.18 -8.03
C ILE A 312 6.32 20.83 -8.56
N ARG A 313 5.85 19.66 -8.19
CA ARG A 313 4.56 19.09 -8.54
C ARG A 313 3.91 18.42 -7.33
N PRO A 314 2.60 18.13 -7.38
CA PRO A 314 1.98 17.27 -6.38
C PRO A 314 2.70 15.92 -6.29
N SER A 315 2.84 15.40 -5.08
CA SER A 315 3.32 14.03 -4.85
C SER A 315 2.30 13.03 -5.39
N SER A 316 2.77 11.90 -5.88
CA SER A 316 1.87 10.80 -6.23
C SER A 316 1.22 10.25 -4.97
N LEU A 317 -0.10 10.10 -5.00
CA LEU A 317 -0.84 9.56 -3.85
C LEU A 317 -0.67 8.05 -3.76
N SER A 318 -0.42 7.55 -2.56
CA SER A 318 -0.51 6.13 -2.27
C SER A 318 -1.98 5.68 -2.20
N PHE A 319 -2.26 4.40 -2.48
CA PHE A 319 -3.63 3.86 -2.44
C PHE A 319 -4.12 3.51 -1.02
N TYR A 320 -3.66 4.28 -0.01
CA TYR A 320 -4.23 4.22 1.34
C TYR A 320 -5.56 4.96 1.39
N SER A 321 -6.64 4.25 1.65
CA SER A 321 -7.96 4.83 1.91
C SER A 321 -8.02 5.34 3.35
N TYR A 322 -8.23 6.64 3.51
CA TYR A 322 -8.43 7.29 4.82
C TYR A 322 -9.90 7.55 5.07
N PHE A 323 -10.34 7.28 6.29
CA PHE A 323 -11.72 7.44 6.73
C PHE A 323 -11.78 7.68 8.24
N TYR A 324 -12.89 8.22 8.73
CA TYR A 324 -13.15 8.36 10.15
C TYR A 324 -14.01 7.21 10.65
N CYS A 325 -13.48 6.43 11.58
CA CYS A 325 -14.23 5.42 12.32
C CYS A 325 -15.09 6.09 13.38
N LEU A 326 -16.33 5.64 13.52
CA LEU A 326 -17.24 5.97 14.60
C LEU A 326 -17.35 4.74 15.51
N ASN A 327 -16.92 4.85 16.75
CA ASN A 327 -16.71 3.71 17.65
C ASN A 327 -17.99 3.21 18.30
N PHE A 328 -18.41 1.98 17.98
CA PHE A 328 -19.59 1.33 18.58
C PHE A 328 -19.29 0.63 19.92
N ASP A 329 -18.00 0.45 20.28
CA ASP A 329 -17.58 -0.15 21.54
C ASP A 329 -16.57 0.74 22.29
N PRO A 330 -17.01 1.89 22.81
CA PRO A 330 -16.13 2.89 23.41
C PRO A 330 -15.52 2.41 24.74
N HIS A 331 -14.19 2.52 24.86
CA HIS A 331 -13.40 2.21 26.05
C HIS A 331 -12.47 3.38 26.39
N PHE A 332 -13.01 4.56 26.59
CA PHE A 332 -12.25 5.75 26.96
C PHE A 332 -12.70 6.30 28.34
N SER A 333 -11.94 7.29 28.84
CA SER A 333 -12.17 7.89 30.15
C SER A 333 -13.61 8.40 30.33
N GLU A 334 -14.15 8.23 31.52
CA GLU A 334 -15.46 8.79 31.95
C GLU A 334 -15.54 10.32 31.78
N ASP A 335 -14.40 11.01 31.73
CA ASP A 335 -14.36 12.46 31.46
C ASP A 335 -14.95 12.81 30.07
N TYR A 336 -14.94 11.86 29.15
CA TYR A 336 -15.50 11.97 27.79
C TYR A 336 -16.84 11.23 27.61
N GLU A 337 -17.43 10.73 28.70
CA GLU A 337 -18.79 10.17 28.72
C GLU A 337 -19.02 9.00 27.72
N PRO A 338 -18.28 7.88 27.81
CA PRO A 338 -18.37 6.78 26.84
C PRO A 338 -19.78 6.20 26.71
N GLU A 339 -20.54 6.07 27.78
CA GLU A 339 -21.92 5.58 27.74
C GLU A 339 -22.87 6.53 26.98
N ASN A 340 -22.66 7.85 27.12
CA ASN A 340 -23.41 8.84 26.36
C ASN A 340 -23.10 8.76 24.88
N TRP A 341 -21.81 8.61 24.51
CA TRP A 341 -21.37 8.37 23.14
C TRP A 341 -21.96 7.06 22.60
N LYS A 342 -21.95 5.97 23.36
CA LYS A 342 -22.49 4.67 22.94
C LYS A 342 -23.96 4.77 22.53
N LYS A 343 -24.77 5.51 23.25
CA LYS A 343 -26.16 5.78 22.86
C LYS A 343 -26.24 6.62 21.60
N ALA A 344 -25.38 7.63 21.47
CA ALA A 344 -25.38 8.52 20.32
C ALA A 344 -24.94 7.80 19.03
N VAL A 345 -23.86 7.02 19.07
CA VAL A 345 -23.35 6.29 17.90
C VAL A 345 -24.34 5.23 17.41
N ASN A 346 -25.17 4.67 18.29
CA ASN A 346 -26.26 3.76 17.93
C ASN A 346 -27.54 4.49 17.47
N THR A 347 -27.37 5.65 16.80
CA THR A 347 -28.48 6.45 16.26
C THR A 347 -28.13 6.92 14.86
N THR A 348 -28.76 6.33 13.83
CA THR A 348 -28.43 6.58 12.42
C THR A 348 -28.54 8.06 12.05
N SER A 349 -29.55 8.78 12.53
CA SER A 349 -29.71 10.22 12.26
C SER A 349 -28.51 11.03 12.78
N PHE A 350 -27.95 10.67 13.92
CA PHE A 350 -26.74 11.30 14.47
C PHE A 350 -25.49 11.00 13.61
N ARG A 351 -25.25 9.73 13.26
CA ARG A 351 -24.11 9.37 12.41
C ARG A 351 -24.19 10.03 11.05
N ARG A 352 -25.37 10.04 10.42
CA ARG A 352 -25.58 10.73 9.14
C ARG A 352 -25.42 12.25 9.25
N CYS A 353 -25.81 12.84 10.37
CA CYS A 353 -25.55 14.26 10.64
C CYS A 353 -24.03 14.56 10.61
N LEU A 354 -23.22 13.76 11.32
CA LEU A 354 -21.75 13.90 11.30
C LEU A 354 -21.18 13.67 9.90
N PHE A 355 -21.67 12.68 9.19
CA PHE A 355 -21.23 12.30 7.83
C PHE A 355 -21.34 13.45 6.83
N TYR A 356 -22.44 14.19 6.84
CA TYR A 356 -22.68 15.32 5.95
C TYR A 356 -22.18 16.67 6.50
N ALA A 357 -21.84 16.74 7.77
CA ALA A 357 -21.28 17.94 8.40
C ALA A 357 -19.76 18.08 8.19
N LEU A 358 -19.06 17.00 7.82
CA LEU A 358 -17.61 17.03 7.61
C LEU A 358 -17.28 17.70 6.27
N ASP A 359 -16.71 18.91 6.33
CA ASP A 359 -16.13 19.60 5.17
C ASP A 359 -14.73 19.07 4.89
N ARG A 360 -14.64 18.12 3.96
CA ARG A 360 -13.39 17.45 3.57
C ARG A 360 -12.43 18.40 2.90
N HIS A 361 -12.92 19.31 2.06
CA HIS A 361 -12.11 20.33 1.42
C HIS A 361 -11.38 21.18 2.47
N GLY A 362 -12.13 21.79 3.40
CA GLY A 362 -11.56 22.62 4.45
C GLY A 362 -10.58 21.87 5.36
N ALA A 363 -10.87 20.60 5.68
CA ALA A 363 -9.99 19.77 6.49
C ALA A 363 -8.68 19.43 5.77
N LEU A 364 -8.74 19.13 4.46
CA LEU A 364 -7.58 18.73 3.66
C LEU A 364 -6.73 19.91 3.17
N MET A 365 -7.23 21.15 3.25
CA MET A 365 -6.38 22.33 3.09
C MET A 365 -5.21 22.39 4.09
N THR A 366 -5.29 21.66 5.20
CA THR A 366 -4.17 21.53 6.15
C THR A 366 -3.02 20.67 5.59
N VAL A 367 -3.29 19.87 4.58
CA VAL A 367 -2.35 18.93 3.94
C VAL A 367 -1.89 19.51 2.61
N ASP A 368 -2.83 19.89 1.76
CA ASP A 368 -2.59 20.56 0.48
C ASP A 368 -3.46 21.82 0.38
N PRO A 369 -2.88 23.00 0.64
CA PRO A 369 -3.63 24.27 0.57
C PRO A 369 -3.91 24.76 -0.86
N TYR A 370 -3.33 24.12 -1.89
CA TYR A 370 -3.41 24.56 -3.28
C TYR A 370 -4.41 23.75 -4.10
N ASP A 371 -4.56 22.45 -3.80
CA ASP A 371 -5.49 21.56 -4.49
C ASP A 371 -5.95 20.42 -3.56
N PRO A 372 -6.72 20.73 -2.50
CA PRO A 372 -7.14 19.71 -1.54
C PRO A 372 -8.11 18.68 -2.14
N ASP A 373 -8.83 19.05 -3.20
CA ASP A 373 -9.89 18.19 -3.77
C ASP A 373 -9.35 16.94 -4.46
N HIS A 374 -8.10 16.96 -4.95
CA HIS A 374 -7.49 15.78 -5.58
C HIS A 374 -7.24 14.62 -4.60
N ILE A 375 -7.25 14.91 -3.29
CA ILE A 375 -7.06 13.92 -2.22
C ILE A 375 -8.39 13.27 -1.83
N ILE A 376 -9.53 13.93 -2.03
CA ILE A 376 -10.83 13.50 -1.51
C ILE A 376 -11.31 12.21 -2.18
N ILE A 377 -11.76 11.25 -1.37
CA ILE A 377 -12.56 10.11 -1.82
C ILE A 377 -13.86 10.01 -1.02
N ASN A 378 -14.92 9.56 -1.70
CA ASN A 378 -16.27 9.51 -1.16
C ASN A 378 -16.72 8.11 -0.77
N THR A 379 -15.84 7.12 -0.89
CA THR A 379 -16.07 5.70 -0.66
C THR A 379 -14.92 5.11 0.16
N PHE A 380 -15.10 3.94 0.77
CA PHE A 380 -14.02 3.26 1.49
C PHE A 380 -13.06 2.58 0.50
N THR A 381 -13.60 1.93 -0.53
CA THR A 381 -12.80 1.46 -1.65
C THR A 381 -12.40 2.66 -2.51
N PRO A 382 -11.09 2.86 -2.79
CA PRO A 382 -10.65 3.96 -3.66
C PRO A 382 -11.17 3.83 -5.10
N PRO A 383 -11.44 4.94 -5.80
CA PRO A 383 -11.59 4.94 -7.25
C PRO A 383 -10.35 4.35 -7.95
N ASP A 384 -10.53 3.78 -9.12
CA ASP A 384 -9.47 3.17 -9.95
C ASP A 384 -8.76 1.96 -9.31
N PHE A 385 -9.37 1.37 -8.29
CA PHE A 385 -8.80 0.20 -7.62
C PHE A 385 -9.07 -1.09 -8.37
N VAL A 386 -10.33 -1.42 -8.59
CA VAL A 386 -10.78 -2.58 -9.37
C VAL A 386 -12.00 -2.22 -10.22
N ALA A 387 -12.14 -2.89 -11.36
CA ALA A 387 -13.22 -2.67 -12.30
C ALA A 387 -13.88 -3.98 -12.73
N MET A 388 -15.14 -3.90 -13.15
CA MET A 388 -15.88 -5.02 -13.71
C MET A 388 -16.71 -4.55 -14.91
N ASP A 389 -16.62 -5.29 -16.01
CA ASP A 389 -17.34 -5.00 -17.26
C ASP A 389 -17.12 -3.55 -17.75
N GLY A 390 -15.91 -3.02 -17.57
CA GLY A 390 -15.53 -1.65 -17.97
C GLY A 390 -16.02 -0.55 -17.04
N SER A 391 -16.63 -0.90 -15.88
CA SER A 391 -17.04 0.05 -14.85
C SER A 391 -16.15 -0.06 -13.63
N ASP A 392 -15.64 1.07 -13.14
CA ASP A 392 -14.98 1.14 -11.84
C ASP A 392 -15.94 0.66 -10.74
N PHE A 393 -15.43 -0.12 -9.80
CA PHE A 393 -16.21 -0.67 -8.67
C PHE A 393 -17.04 0.39 -7.96
N VAL A 394 -16.44 1.56 -7.71
CA VAL A 394 -17.10 2.68 -7.00
C VAL A 394 -18.29 3.30 -7.77
N ASN A 395 -18.48 2.93 -9.03
CA ASN A 395 -19.63 3.35 -9.85
C ASN A 395 -20.70 2.26 -9.99
N ILE A 396 -20.54 1.12 -9.33
CA ILE A 396 -21.49 0.00 -9.39
C ILE A 396 -22.63 0.24 -8.39
N GLY A 397 -23.86 0.04 -8.84
CA GLY A 397 -25.06 0.04 -7.99
C GLY A 397 -25.22 1.29 -7.13
N GLY A 398 -25.48 1.11 -5.83
CA GLY A 398 -25.70 2.18 -4.86
C GLY A 398 -24.47 3.04 -4.54
N MET A 399 -23.28 2.61 -4.97
CA MET A 399 -22.03 3.37 -4.77
C MET A 399 -21.97 4.65 -5.61
N ALA A 400 -22.54 4.61 -6.82
CA ALA A 400 -22.44 5.72 -7.79
C ALA A 400 -22.95 7.07 -7.25
N LYS A 401 -23.96 7.07 -6.38
CA LYS A 401 -24.48 8.31 -5.79
C LYS A 401 -23.47 9.01 -4.85
N TYR A 402 -22.59 8.24 -4.21
CA TYR A 402 -21.53 8.77 -3.36
C TYR A 402 -20.32 9.21 -4.17
N THR A 403 -19.89 8.39 -5.12
CA THR A 403 -18.75 8.66 -5.99
C THR A 403 -18.96 9.93 -6.81
N ASN A 404 -20.16 10.15 -7.31
CA ASN A 404 -20.52 11.26 -8.19
C ASN A 404 -21.13 12.47 -7.44
N ASP A 405 -21.01 12.53 -6.11
CA ASP A 405 -21.48 13.69 -5.36
C ASP A 405 -20.58 14.91 -5.61
N GLU A 406 -21.16 15.94 -6.23
CA GLU A 406 -20.44 17.16 -6.63
C GLU A 406 -19.90 17.99 -5.45
N ASN A 407 -20.44 17.78 -4.25
CA ASN A 407 -20.05 18.48 -3.02
C ASN A 407 -19.14 17.65 -2.11
N ASN A 408 -18.63 16.52 -2.61
CA ASN A 408 -17.77 15.63 -1.83
C ASN A 408 -18.40 15.25 -0.48
N LEU A 409 -19.69 14.91 -0.49
CA LEU A 409 -20.51 14.53 0.66
C LEU A 409 -20.68 15.63 1.74
N PHE A 410 -20.17 16.84 1.54
CA PHE A 410 -20.42 17.96 2.42
C PHE A 410 -21.76 18.61 2.07
N ASN A 411 -22.75 18.49 2.97
CA ASN A 411 -24.07 19.05 2.76
C ASN A 411 -24.59 19.66 4.08
N PRO A 412 -24.29 20.94 4.33
CA PRO A 412 -24.63 21.60 5.57
C PRO A 412 -26.14 21.71 5.82
N ASP A 413 -26.95 21.88 4.78
CA ASP A 413 -28.41 21.95 4.94
C ASP A 413 -28.98 20.60 5.38
N LEU A 414 -28.56 19.51 4.73
CA LEU A 414 -28.94 18.15 5.13
C LEU A 414 -28.42 17.80 6.51
N ALA A 415 -27.20 18.22 6.87
CA ALA A 415 -26.64 17.99 8.18
C ALA A 415 -27.47 18.66 9.29
N LEU A 416 -27.99 19.87 9.05
CA LEU A 416 -28.86 20.58 9.99
C LEU A 416 -30.26 19.94 10.09
N GLU A 417 -30.83 19.48 8.97
CA GLU A 417 -32.08 18.71 8.98
C GLU A 417 -31.92 17.42 9.78
N LEU A 418 -30.85 16.67 9.54
CA LEU A 418 -30.53 15.44 10.27
C LEU A 418 -30.24 15.72 11.75
N LYS A 419 -29.66 16.88 12.11
CA LYS A 419 -29.49 17.30 13.50
C LYS A 419 -30.83 17.44 14.21
N GLU A 420 -31.83 18.08 13.59
CA GLU A 420 -33.17 18.21 14.20
C GLU A 420 -33.78 16.84 14.50
N GLN A 421 -33.70 15.90 13.55
CA GLN A 421 -34.13 14.51 13.76
C GLN A 421 -33.30 13.83 14.85
N ALA A 422 -31.97 13.97 14.80
CA ALA A 422 -31.04 13.37 15.78
C ALA A 422 -31.32 13.84 17.20
N VAL A 423 -31.61 15.13 17.43
CA VAL A 423 -31.95 15.67 18.75
C VAL A 423 -33.18 14.97 19.31
N ALA A 424 -34.20 14.74 18.50
CA ALA A 424 -35.41 14.02 18.94
C ALA A 424 -35.10 12.56 19.31
N ASP A 425 -34.39 11.85 18.43
CA ASP A 425 -34.03 10.43 18.59
C ASP A 425 -33.12 10.23 19.80
N LEU A 426 -32.11 11.08 19.95
CA LEU A 426 -31.13 11.04 21.05
C LEU A 426 -31.74 11.37 22.39
N THR A 427 -32.64 12.37 22.46
CA THR A 427 -33.39 12.72 23.67
C THR A 427 -34.26 11.56 24.15
N ALA A 428 -34.90 10.84 23.21
CA ALA A 428 -35.68 9.65 23.52
C ALA A 428 -34.83 8.52 24.12
N LYS A 429 -33.54 8.44 23.76
CA LYS A 429 -32.56 7.48 24.32
C LYS A 429 -31.88 7.97 25.61
N GLY A 430 -32.21 9.15 26.07
CA GLY A 430 -31.63 9.74 27.29
C GLY A 430 -30.17 10.18 27.10
N VAL A 431 -29.82 10.63 25.90
CA VAL A 431 -28.53 11.25 25.60
C VAL A 431 -28.49 12.67 26.16
N THR A 432 -27.39 13.07 26.76
CA THR A 432 -27.13 14.42 27.26
C THR A 432 -26.30 15.23 26.26
N PHE A 433 -26.51 16.53 26.22
CA PHE A 433 -25.85 17.46 25.33
C PHE A 433 -24.96 18.47 26.08
N PRO A 434 -23.83 18.93 25.51
CA PRO A 434 -23.29 18.48 24.21
C PRO A 434 -22.75 17.05 24.28
N ILE A 435 -22.80 16.33 23.14
CA ILE A 435 -22.18 15.01 23.01
C ILE A 435 -20.68 15.21 22.85
N LYS A 436 -19.88 14.64 23.76
CA LYS A 436 -18.42 14.67 23.65
C LYS A 436 -17.93 13.67 22.64
N ILE A 437 -17.10 14.14 21.69
CA ILE A 437 -16.50 13.34 20.63
C ILE A 437 -15.00 13.30 20.83
N LEU A 438 -14.49 12.26 21.50
CA LEU A 438 -13.05 12.07 21.68
C LEU A 438 -12.41 11.70 20.34
N MET A 439 -11.48 12.55 19.88
CA MET A 439 -10.75 12.40 18.62
C MET A 439 -9.24 12.39 18.90
N PRO A 440 -8.62 11.20 19.08
CA PRO A 440 -7.19 11.09 19.32
C PRO A 440 -6.38 11.29 18.04
N TYR A 441 -5.10 11.72 18.20
CA TYR A 441 -4.15 11.86 17.12
C TYR A 441 -2.71 11.55 17.62
N ASN A 442 -1.75 11.41 16.69
CA ASN A 442 -0.41 10.96 17.03
C ASN A 442 0.54 12.04 17.61
N GLY A 443 0.03 13.24 17.91
CA GLY A 443 0.84 14.37 18.37
C GLY A 443 1.54 15.17 17.28
N GLY A 444 1.43 14.75 16.00
CA GLY A 444 2.00 15.48 14.87
C GLY A 444 1.25 16.79 14.58
N ALA A 445 1.99 17.85 14.24
CA ALA A 445 1.43 19.19 14.04
C ALA A 445 0.38 19.25 12.92
N THR A 446 0.63 18.62 11.77
CA THR A 446 -0.30 18.61 10.64
C THR A 446 -1.60 17.92 10.99
N TRP A 447 -1.53 16.75 11.62
CA TRP A 447 -2.73 16.04 12.06
C TRP A 447 -3.47 16.81 13.16
N GLY A 448 -2.74 17.38 14.12
CA GLY A 448 -3.33 18.24 15.16
C GLY A 448 -4.04 19.46 14.59
N ASN A 449 -3.48 20.12 13.58
CA ASN A 449 -4.11 21.23 12.87
C ASN A 449 -5.40 20.77 12.16
N ARG A 450 -5.39 19.61 11.51
CA ARG A 450 -6.59 19.04 10.88
C ARG A 450 -7.68 18.76 11.91
N CYS A 451 -7.32 18.20 13.07
CA CYS A 451 -8.26 18.03 14.18
C CYS A 451 -8.91 19.34 14.62
N GLN A 452 -8.13 20.42 14.75
CA GLN A 452 -8.64 21.75 15.10
C GLN A 452 -9.60 22.30 14.03
N VAL A 453 -9.28 22.14 12.74
CA VAL A 453 -10.15 22.56 11.64
C VAL A 453 -11.48 21.80 11.69
N ILE A 454 -11.44 20.47 11.86
CA ILE A 454 -12.65 19.64 11.96
C ILE A 454 -13.50 20.04 13.15
N LYS A 455 -12.89 20.25 14.31
CA LYS A 455 -13.60 20.76 15.49
C LYS A 455 -14.32 22.07 15.18
N GLN A 456 -13.59 23.03 14.65
CA GLN A 456 -14.14 24.37 14.39
C GLN A 456 -15.28 24.32 13.38
N GLN A 457 -15.13 23.60 12.27
CA GLN A 457 -16.17 23.52 11.24
C GLN A 457 -17.43 22.80 11.74
N MET A 458 -17.28 21.66 12.43
CA MET A 458 -18.41 20.87 12.89
C MET A 458 -19.15 21.55 14.05
N GLU A 459 -18.44 22.10 15.04
CA GLU A 459 -19.06 22.83 16.13
C GLU A 459 -19.71 24.16 15.68
N SER A 460 -19.14 24.83 14.67
CA SER A 460 -19.74 26.04 14.10
C SER A 460 -21.01 25.74 13.32
N LEU A 461 -21.06 24.62 12.58
CA LEU A 461 -22.23 24.22 11.81
C LEU A 461 -23.33 23.64 12.70
N LEU A 462 -22.98 22.69 13.59
CA LEU A 462 -23.95 21.92 14.35
C LEU A 462 -24.28 22.55 15.72
N GLY A 463 -23.45 23.47 16.20
CA GLY A 463 -23.58 24.11 17.50
C GLY A 463 -22.78 23.39 18.61
N SER A 464 -22.06 24.19 19.42
CA SER A 464 -21.32 23.71 20.59
C SER A 464 -22.23 23.26 21.74
N ASP A 465 -23.50 23.52 21.65
CA ASP A 465 -24.56 23.01 22.53
C ASP A 465 -25.03 21.59 22.11
N PHE A 466 -24.71 21.15 20.88
CA PHE A 466 -25.06 19.83 20.38
C PHE A 466 -23.88 18.84 20.45
N ILE A 467 -22.68 19.24 20.00
CA ILE A 467 -21.46 18.42 20.06
C ILE A 467 -20.29 19.20 20.62
N GLU A 468 -19.37 18.50 21.28
CA GLU A 468 -18.07 19.01 21.73
C GLU A 468 -16.97 18.05 21.28
N VAL A 469 -16.09 18.50 20.35
CA VAL A 469 -14.95 17.69 19.90
C VAL A 469 -13.79 17.87 20.88
N CYS A 470 -13.27 16.76 21.41
CA CYS A 470 -12.19 16.71 22.38
C CYS A 470 -10.97 16.01 21.78
N PHE A 471 -9.76 16.48 22.11
CA PHE A 471 -8.51 15.91 21.55
C PHE A 471 -7.64 15.31 22.63
N GLU A 472 -6.96 14.19 22.27
CA GLU A 472 -5.83 13.66 23.01
C GLU A 472 -4.72 13.24 22.06
N ALA A 473 -3.46 13.55 22.43
CA ALA A 473 -2.28 13.19 21.66
C ALA A 473 -1.61 11.95 22.28
N TYR A 474 -1.29 10.97 21.43
CA TYR A 474 -0.58 9.75 21.79
C TYR A 474 0.64 9.59 20.90
N SER A 475 1.84 9.81 21.45
CA SER A 475 3.09 9.83 20.68
C SER A 475 3.78 8.48 20.52
N SER A 476 3.36 7.46 21.26
CA SER A 476 3.93 6.11 21.19
C SER A 476 2.84 5.05 21.16
N SER A 477 3.07 3.97 20.39
CA SER A 477 2.09 2.87 20.24
C SER A 477 0.67 3.37 19.94
N PHE A 478 0.55 4.33 19.02
CA PHE A 478 -0.69 5.06 18.76
C PHE A 478 -1.88 4.12 18.52
N LEU A 479 -1.75 3.15 17.60
CA LEU A 479 -2.83 2.22 17.28
C LEU A 479 -3.24 1.34 18.47
N ASP A 480 -2.27 0.90 19.28
CA ASP A 480 -2.54 0.09 20.46
C ASP A 480 -3.18 0.92 21.58
N SER A 481 -2.81 2.19 21.67
CA SER A 481 -3.35 3.13 22.69
C SER A 481 -4.71 3.72 22.33
N THR A 482 -5.14 3.59 21.07
CA THR A 482 -6.38 4.19 20.56
C THR A 482 -7.30 3.17 19.89
N ARG A 483 -7.19 2.98 18.57
CA ARG A 483 -8.11 2.16 17.79
C ARG A 483 -8.26 0.74 18.32
N ARG A 484 -7.15 0.04 18.54
CA ARG A 484 -7.18 -1.38 18.92
C ARG A 484 -7.81 -1.66 20.28
N CYS A 485 -7.77 -0.69 21.19
CA CYS A 485 -8.38 -0.80 22.50
C CYS A 485 -9.69 -0.01 22.67
N GLY A 486 -10.22 0.60 21.61
CA GLY A 486 -11.49 1.34 21.66
C GLY A 486 -11.41 2.70 22.36
N ASN A 487 -10.21 3.27 22.52
CA ASN A 487 -10.01 4.57 23.19
C ASN A 487 -10.20 5.74 22.22
N TYR A 488 -11.37 5.86 21.63
CA TYR A 488 -11.79 6.95 20.75
C TYR A 488 -13.31 6.96 20.56
N ALA A 489 -13.87 8.11 20.24
CA ALA A 489 -15.24 8.25 19.74
C ALA A 489 -15.25 8.32 18.21
N MET A 490 -14.46 9.22 17.62
CA MET A 490 -14.24 9.36 16.18
C MET A 490 -12.73 9.45 15.91
N GLN A 491 -12.21 8.60 15.04
CA GLN A 491 -10.77 8.56 14.76
C GLN A 491 -10.50 8.42 13.27
N GLU A 492 -9.52 9.18 12.77
CA GLU A 492 -8.95 8.98 11.44
C GLU A 492 -8.19 7.65 11.40
N CYS A 493 -8.58 6.80 10.46
CA CYS A 493 -8.01 5.49 10.21
C CYS A 493 -7.64 5.37 8.73
N ASN A 494 -6.82 4.38 8.39
CA ASN A 494 -6.47 4.09 7.02
C ASN A 494 -6.28 2.59 6.79
N GLU A 495 -6.45 2.17 5.54
CA GLU A 495 -6.17 0.81 5.07
C GLU A 495 -5.71 0.84 3.61
N GLU A 496 -4.90 -0.13 3.22
CA GLU A 496 -4.47 -0.33 1.84
C GLU A 496 -4.90 -1.70 1.30
N ALA A 497 -4.95 -1.84 -0.02
CA ALA A 497 -5.32 -3.09 -0.66
C ALA A 497 -4.15 -4.07 -0.69
N THR A 498 -4.40 -5.32 -0.27
CA THR A 498 -3.44 -6.42 -0.35
C THR A 498 -3.62 -7.25 -1.62
N PHE A 499 -4.86 -7.35 -2.13
CA PHE A 499 -5.22 -8.13 -3.32
C PHE A 499 -6.31 -7.44 -4.13
N ALA A 500 -6.42 -7.80 -5.42
CA ALA A 500 -7.33 -7.17 -6.38
C ALA A 500 -8.76 -7.70 -6.25
N ASP A 501 -9.42 -7.35 -5.16
CA ASP A 501 -10.84 -7.70 -4.92
C ASP A 501 -11.46 -6.69 -3.94
N PRO A 502 -12.75 -6.34 -4.09
CA PRO A 502 -13.41 -5.42 -3.16
C PRO A 502 -13.40 -5.89 -1.70
N ASP A 503 -13.25 -7.19 -1.45
CA ASP A 503 -13.20 -7.75 -0.10
C ASP A 503 -12.06 -7.16 0.75
N THR A 504 -10.96 -6.74 0.13
CA THR A 504 -9.82 -6.15 0.87
C THR A 504 -10.20 -4.92 1.69
N PHE A 505 -11.22 -4.15 1.28
CA PHE A 505 -11.76 -3.02 2.04
C PHE A 505 -13.01 -3.38 2.85
N SER A 506 -13.83 -4.32 2.38
CA SER A 506 -15.05 -4.74 3.08
C SER A 506 -14.76 -5.46 4.39
N MET A 507 -13.66 -6.22 4.46
CA MET A 507 -13.24 -6.96 5.65
C MET A 507 -12.90 -6.05 6.84
N MET A 508 -12.68 -4.74 6.64
CA MET A 508 -12.43 -3.80 7.72
C MET A 508 -13.59 -3.70 8.72
N PHE A 509 -14.80 -4.03 8.29
CA PHE A 509 -16.03 -3.88 9.07
C PHE A 509 -16.68 -5.23 9.43
N ASP A 510 -15.98 -6.34 9.23
CA ASP A 510 -16.47 -7.68 9.60
C ASP A 510 -16.30 -7.99 11.11
N GLU A 511 -16.70 -9.19 11.52
CA GLU A 511 -16.75 -9.59 12.92
C GLU A 511 -15.38 -9.70 13.61
N ASP A 512 -14.30 -9.90 12.83
CA ASP A 512 -12.94 -10.09 13.34
C ASP A 512 -12.14 -8.77 13.39
N ASN A 513 -12.73 -7.65 12.97
CA ASN A 513 -12.01 -6.41 12.81
C ASN A 513 -12.44 -5.33 13.79
N ASN A 514 -11.48 -4.47 14.18
CA ASN A 514 -11.68 -3.38 15.12
C ASN A 514 -11.80 -1.99 14.47
N PHE A 515 -12.10 -1.93 13.17
CA PHE A 515 -12.52 -0.69 12.54
C PHE A 515 -13.98 -0.41 12.90
N SER A 516 -14.24 0.70 13.58
CA SER A 516 -15.54 1.09 14.13
C SER A 516 -16.12 0.15 15.19
N PHE A 517 -15.60 -1.04 15.41
CA PHE A 517 -16.21 -2.08 16.28
C PHE A 517 -17.70 -2.30 15.92
N PHE A 518 -17.99 -2.38 14.63
CA PHE A 518 -19.36 -2.41 14.12
C PHE A 518 -20.15 -3.62 14.62
N TYR A 519 -19.48 -4.73 14.94
CA TYR A 519 -20.09 -5.90 15.56
C TYR A 519 -20.78 -5.59 16.92
N ALA A 520 -20.41 -4.51 17.59
CA ALA A 520 -21.02 -4.05 18.85
C ALA A 520 -22.22 -3.10 18.63
N CYS A 521 -22.67 -2.90 17.39
CA CYS A 521 -23.84 -2.08 17.09
C CYS A 521 -25.10 -2.68 17.71
N GLU A 522 -25.87 -1.85 18.43
CA GLU A 522 -27.11 -2.24 19.09
C GLU A 522 -28.36 -1.76 18.31
N GLU A 523 -28.16 -1.01 17.23
CA GLU A 523 -29.26 -0.43 16.46
C GLU A 523 -29.89 -1.46 15.52
N VAL A 524 -31.22 -1.39 15.40
CA VAL A 524 -32.00 -2.22 14.48
C VAL A 524 -32.63 -1.36 13.39
N ASP A 525 -32.83 -1.95 12.22
CA ASP A 525 -33.53 -1.34 11.10
C ASP A 525 -35.05 -1.29 11.31
N GLU A 526 -35.77 -0.78 10.34
CA GLU A 526 -37.24 -0.70 10.34
C GLU A 526 -37.95 -2.08 10.43
N ASN A 527 -37.24 -3.16 10.11
CA ASN A 527 -37.72 -4.54 10.20
C ASN A 527 -37.33 -5.20 11.53
N GLY A 528 -36.69 -4.47 12.44
CA GLY A 528 -36.20 -4.97 13.72
C GLY A 528 -34.92 -5.82 13.62
N LYS A 529 -34.18 -5.75 12.50
CA LYS A 529 -32.95 -6.49 12.27
C LYS A 529 -31.73 -5.65 12.62
N ASN A 530 -30.78 -6.21 13.36
CA ASN A 530 -29.55 -5.52 13.72
C ASN A 530 -28.77 -5.08 12.47
N LEU A 531 -28.24 -3.85 12.45
CA LEU A 531 -27.53 -3.29 11.28
C LEU A 531 -26.28 -4.10 10.93
N PHE A 532 -25.52 -4.57 11.91
CA PHE A 532 -24.35 -5.39 11.68
C PHE A 532 -24.71 -6.75 11.06
N ASP A 533 -25.78 -7.40 11.56
CA ASP A 533 -26.24 -8.67 11.01
C ASP A 533 -26.67 -8.53 9.53
N VAL A 534 -27.34 -7.42 9.19
CA VAL A 534 -27.70 -7.13 7.78
C VAL A 534 -26.47 -6.95 6.91
N TYR A 535 -25.46 -6.22 7.43
CA TYR A 535 -24.19 -6.06 6.72
C TYR A 535 -23.49 -7.40 6.49
N MET A 536 -23.38 -8.24 7.54
CA MET A 536 -22.73 -9.56 7.45
C MET A 536 -23.46 -10.50 6.50
N GLU A 537 -24.78 -10.44 6.39
CA GLU A 537 -25.52 -11.20 5.37
C GLU A 537 -25.12 -10.77 3.96
N LYS A 538 -25.04 -9.45 3.70
CA LYS A 538 -24.60 -8.90 2.42
C LYS A 538 -23.15 -9.27 2.11
N LEU A 539 -22.26 -9.11 3.07
CA LEU A 539 -20.84 -9.43 2.95
C LEU A 539 -20.61 -10.92 2.68
N ASN A 540 -21.25 -11.80 3.43
CA ASN A 540 -21.13 -13.25 3.26
C ASN A 540 -21.72 -13.71 1.92
N TYR A 541 -22.82 -13.09 1.46
CA TYR A 541 -23.34 -13.34 0.11
C TYR A 541 -22.32 -12.95 -0.96
N ALA A 542 -21.71 -11.76 -0.86
CA ALA A 542 -20.68 -11.30 -1.79
C ALA A 542 -19.46 -12.25 -1.81
N LYS A 543 -18.97 -12.64 -0.64
CA LYS A 543 -17.85 -13.58 -0.51
C LYS A 543 -18.16 -14.95 -1.12
N SER A 544 -19.40 -15.41 -1.06
CA SER A 544 -19.83 -16.69 -1.64
C SER A 544 -19.89 -16.69 -3.18
N GLN A 545 -19.87 -15.52 -3.82
CA GLN A 545 -19.84 -15.39 -5.27
C GLN A 545 -18.40 -15.56 -5.79
N THR A 546 -17.95 -16.80 -5.92
CA THR A 546 -16.54 -17.11 -6.28
C THR A 546 -16.34 -17.32 -7.78
N THR A 547 -17.41 -17.56 -8.56
CA THR A 547 -17.35 -17.84 -9.99
C THR A 547 -18.04 -16.79 -10.85
N ASP A 548 -19.10 -16.15 -10.36
CA ASP A 548 -19.78 -15.02 -11.03
C ASP A 548 -19.19 -13.70 -10.50
N LEU A 549 -18.14 -13.21 -11.16
CA LEU A 549 -17.44 -12.00 -10.73
C LEU A 549 -18.29 -10.73 -10.88
N SER A 550 -19.19 -10.68 -11.87
CA SER A 550 -20.10 -9.55 -12.03
C SER A 550 -21.08 -9.45 -10.86
N GLU A 551 -21.68 -10.58 -10.46
CA GLU A 551 -22.54 -10.65 -9.27
C GLU A 551 -21.75 -10.40 -7.98
N ARG A 552 -20.51 -10.91 -7.89
CA ARG A 552 -19.60 -10.66 -6.75
C ARG A 552 -19.39 -9.17 -6.54
N TYR A 553 -18.98 -8.44 -7.57
CA TYR A 553 -18.67 -7.00 -7.46
C TYR A 553 -19.93 -6.19 -7.13
N LYS A 554 -21.06 -6.55 -7.73
CA LYS A 554 -22.35 -5.93 -7.40
C LYS A 554 -22.75 -6.16 -5.94
N ALA A 555 -22.57 -7.37 -5.44
CA ALA A 555 -22.87 -7.72 -4.06
C ALA A 555 -21.96 -6.99 -3.06
N PHE A 556 -20.66 -6.87 -3.35
CA PHE A 556 -19.74 -6.05 -2.54
C PHE A 556 -20.11 -4.56 -2.61
N ALA A 557 -20.48 -4.05 -3.77
CA ALA A 557 -20.96 -2.66 -3.90
C ALA A 557 -22.22 -2.41 -3.06
N ASP A 558 -23.15 -3.36 -3.03
CA ASP A 558 -24.35 -3.28 -2.18
C ASP A 558 -24.00 -3.31 -0.68
N ALA A 559 -22.98 -4.09 -0.28
CA ALA A 559 -22.50 -4.14 1.09
C ALA A 559 -21.82 -2.81 1.51
N GLU A 560 -20.94 -2.26 0.67
CA GLU A 560 -20.29 -0.98 0.96
C GLU A 560 -21.29 0.19 0.94
N ALA A 561 -22.23 0.20 -0.02
CA ALA A 561 -23.29 1.20 -0.04
C ALA A 561 -24.13 1.16 1.24
N TYR A 562 -24.37 -0.01 1.81
CA TYR A 562 -25.07 -0.15 3.09
C TYR A 562 -24.29 0.50 4.25
N LEU A 563 -22.97 0.36 4.29
CA LEU A 563 -22.13 1.04 5.28
C LEU A 563 -22.24 2.57 5.14
N LEU A 564 -22.21 3.07 3.90
CA LEU A 564 -22.32 4.51 3.60
C LEU A 564 -23.73 5.05 3.92
N ASP A 565 -24.79 4.32 3.55
CA ASP A 565 -26.18 4.71 3.81
C ASP A 565 -26.46 4.86 5.31
N ASN A 566 -25.85 4.01 6.12
CA ASN A 566 -25.98 4.02 7.58
C ASN A 566 -24.88 4.82 8.28
N ALA A 567 -23.97 5.44 7.52
CA ALA A 567 -22.85 6.22 8.05
C ALA A 567 -22.05 5.48 9.16
N ILE A 568 -21.71 4.22 8.90
CA ILE A 568 -20.96 3.39 9.87
C ILE A 568 -19.55 3.95 10.09
N ALA A 569 -18.97 4.51 9.06
CA ALA A 569 -17.75 5.32 9.08
C ALA A 569 -17.88 6.44 8.04
N ILE A 570 -16.94 7.36 8.00
CA ILE A 570 -16.99 8.55 7.14
C ILE A 570 -15.78 8.52 6.18
N PRO A 571 -15.96 8.31 4.86
CA PRO A 571 -14.86 8.40 3.89
C PRO A 571 -14.20 9.77 3.93
N PHE A 572 -12.89 9.85 3.69
CA PHE A 572 -12.16 11.10 3.84
C PHE A 572 -11.23 11.41 2.68
N GLY A 573 -10.20 10.60 2.46
CA GLY A 573 -9.23 10.93 1.43
C GLY A 573 -8.34 9.75 1.03
N LEU A 574 -7.62 9.91 -0.09
CA LEU A 574 -6.65 8.94 -0.59
C LEU A 574 -5.23 9.42 -0.26
N GLY A 575 -4.43 8.57 0.37
CA GLY A 575 -3.03 8.84 0.63
C GLY A 575 -2.72 10.12 1.42
N VAL A 576 -3.57 10.49 2.38
CA VAL A 576 -3.55 11.78 3.09
C VAL A 576 -2.19 12.12 3.70
N LEU A 577 -1.50 11.14 4.33
CA LEU A 577 -0.19 11.38 4.93
C LEU A 577 0.93 11.55 3.90
N GLY A 578 0.77 11.01 2.69
CA GLY A 578 1.71 11.15 1.58
C GLY A 578 1.38 12.32 0.64
N ALA A 579 0.29 13.02 0.89
CA ALA A 579 -0.06 14.20 0.10
C ALA A 579 0.89 15.36 0.39
N GLY A 580 1.37 15.99 -0.65
CA GLY A 580 2.33 17.09 -0.56
C GLY A 580 2.89 17.43 -1.92
N TYR A 581 4.07 18.06 -1.93
CA TYR A 581 4.76 18.44 -3.17
C TYR A 581 6.15 17.84 -3.21
N THR A 582 6.56 17.44 -4.40
CA THR A 582 7.86 16.85 -4.66
C THR A 582 8.53 17.50 -5.86
N SER A 583 9.84 17.48 -5.88
CA SER A 583 10.64 17.70 -7.07
C SER A 583 11.42 16.44 -7.39
N SER A 584 11.38 15.98 -8.65
CA SER A 584 12.04 14.73 -9.03
C SER A 584 12.46 14.75 -10.50
N HIS A 585 13.63 14.16 -10.76
CA HIS A 585 14.12 13.91 -12.10
C HIS A 585 13.56 12.61 -12.71
N THR A 586 12.58 11.96 -12.07
CA THR A 586 11.84 10.81 -12.62
C THR A 586 10.40 11.17 -12.93
N ASN A 587 9.81 10.51 -13.92
CA ASN A 587 8.39 10.66 -14.25
C ASN A 587 7.57 9.65 -13.42
N PRO A 588 6.59 10.09 -12.61
CA PRO A 588 5.81 9.20 -11.77
C PRO A 588 4.86 8.26 -12.55
N PHE A 589 4.66 8.52 -13.84
CA PHE A 589 3.75 7.76 -14.71
C PHE A 589 4.47 6.77 -15.64
N GLU A 590 5.75 6.49 -15.40
CA GLU A 590 6.55 5.55 -16.20
C GLU A 590 6.87 4.26 -15.45
N GLY A 591 7.06 4.31 -14.15
CA GLY A 591 7.40 3.14 -13.34
C GLY A 591 6.30 2.08 -13.32
N ALA A 592 6.63 0.88 -12.89
CA ALA A 592 5.64 -0.14 -12.57
C ALA A 592 4.60 0.43 -11.61
N TRP A 593 3.34 0.14 -11.87
CA TRP A 593 2.25 0.70 -11.08
C TRP A 593 1.19 -0.36 -10.75
N SER A 594 0.68 -0.32 -9.54
CA SER A 594 -0.48 -1.10 -9.14
C SER A 594 -1.19 -0.40 -7.98
N PRO A 595 -2.52 -0.47 -7.89
CA PRO A 595 -3.26 0.03 -6.75
C PRO A 595 -3.17 -0.89 -5.52
N LEU A 596 -2.34 -1.92 -5.58
CA LEU A 596 -2.18 -2.93 -4.54
C LEU A 596 -0.75 -3.50 -4.51
N GLY A 597 -0.39 -4.13 -3.41
CA GLY A 597 0.87 -4.85 -3.27
C GLY A 597 2.11 -3.95 -3.37
N VAL A 598 3.15 -4.46 -4.00
CA VAL A 598 4.50 -3.84 -3.93
C VAL A 598 5.06 -3.37 -5.28
N SER A 599 4.30 -3.45 -6.37
CA SER A 599 4.83 -3.11 -7.72
C SER A 599 5.25 -1.65 -7.84
N ASN A 600 4.59 -0.74 -7.12
CA ASN A 600 4.94 0.69 -7.07
C ASN A 600 6.34 0.96 -6.52
N GLU A 601 6.92 0.03 -5.78
CA GLU A 601 8.24 0.14 -5.20
C GLU A 601 9.37 -0.22 -6.19
N ARG A 602 9.00 -0.77 -7.36
CA ARG A 602 9.96 -1.21 -8.38
C ARG A 602 10.40 -0.06 -9.27
N TYR A 603 11.71 0.04 -9.54
CA TYR A 603 12.28 1.05 -10.46
C TYR A 603 12.24 0.62 -11.94
N LYS A 604 11.65 -0.52 -12.23
CA LYS A 604 11.45 -1.03 -13.58
C LYS A 604 10.64 -0.03 -14.42
N TYR A 605 10.96 0.11 -15.70
CA TYR A 605 10.39 1.04 -16.70
C TYR A 605 10.74 2.53 -16.50
N SER A 606 11.34 2.94 -15.39
CA SER A 606 11.61 4.34 -15.09
C SER A 606 12.89 4.84 -15.73
N TYR A 607 12.89 6.13 -16.14
CA TYR A 607 14.06 6.87 -16.60
C TYR A 607 14.35 8.07 -15.69
N VAL A 608 15.60 8.54 -15.76
CA VAL A 608 16.03 9.80 -15.14
C VAL A 608 16.15 10.87 -16.22
N TYR A 609 15.57 12.04 -15.98
CA TYR A 609 15.54 13.19 -16.89
C TYR A 609 16.48 14.31 -16.41
N ASN A 610 16.89 15.18 -17.34
CA ASN A 610 17.62 16.39 -17.01
C ASN A 610 16.70 17.45 -16.38
N GLU A 611 15.43 17.45 -16.78
CA GLU A 611 14.41 18.39 -16.32
C GLU A 611 13.58 17.81 -15.17
N THR A 612 12.88 18.69 -14.49
CA THR A 612 11.84 18.37 -13.50
C THR A 612 10.51 18.95 -13.98
N MET A 613 9.41 18.46 -13.47
CA MET A 613 8.09 18.94 -13.90
C MET A 613 7.43 19.83 -12.85
N ASN A 614 6.68 20.83 -13.32
CA ASN A 614 5.76 21.60 -12.51
C ASN A 614 4.38 20.93 -12.41
N SER A 615 3.47 21.53 -11.63
CA SER A 615 2.12 20.98 -11.42
C SER A 615 1.29 20.90 -12.71
N GLU A 616 1.38 21.88 -13.61
CA GLU A 616 0.65 21.87 -14.89
C GLU A 616 1.10 20.69 -15.78
N GLN A 617 2.41 20.49 -15.88
CA GLN A 617 3.00 19.38 -16.62
C GLN A 617 2.63 18.02 -16.02
N TYR A 618 2.61 17.94 -14.70
CA TYR A 618 2.18 16.75 -13.96
C TYR A 618 0.75 16.36 -14.32
N TYR A 619 -0.21 17.28 -14.20
CA TYR A 619 -1.62 16.98 -14.51
C TYR A 619 -1.84 16.67 -15.99
N LYS A 620 -1.09 17.30 -16.90
CA LYS A 620 -1.13 16.98 -18.33
C LYS A 620 -0.67 15.55 -18.62
N LEU A 621 0.41 15.09 -17.97
CA LEU A 621 0.87 13.71 -18.09
C LEU A 621 -0.08 12.72 -17.42
N GLN A 622 -0.64 13.07 -16.27
CA GLN A 622 -1.62 12.26 -15.56
C GLN A 622 -2.85 11.99 -16.43
N GLU A 623 -3.44 13.04 -17.01
CA GLU A 623 -4.61 12.89 -17.89
C GLU A 623 -4.35 11.95 -19.07
N GLN A 624 -3.17 12.03 -19.69
CA GLN A 624 -2.81 11.15 -20.78
C GLN A 624 -2.56 9.71 -20.28
N TRP A 625 -1.87 9.56 -19.14
CA TRP A 625 -1.61 8.25 -18.56
C TRP A 625 -2.91 7.52 -18.17
N GLU A 626 -3.89 8.24 -17.62
CA GLU A 626 -5.21 7.67 -17.30
C GLU A 626 -5.93 7.13 -18.53
N LYS A 627 -5.88 7.86 -19.65
CA LYS A 627 -6.45 7.41 -20.94
C LYS A 627 -5.74 6.15 -21.45
N ASP A 628 -4.42 6.14 -21.38
CA ASP A 628 -3.61 5.01 -21.86
C ASP A 628 -3.79 3.77 -20.94
N LYS A 629 -3.92 3.98 -19.62
CA LYS A 629 -4.23 2.95 -18.63
C LYS A 629 -5.56 2.25 -18.95
N ILE A 630 -6.62 3.02 -19.19
CA ILE A 630 -7.93 2.46 -19.55
C ILE A 630 -7.83 1.63 -20.83
N ALA A 631 -7.14 2.16 -21.86
CA ALA A 631 -6.95 1.44 -23.12
C ALA A 631 -6.12 0.15 -22.94
N ALA A 632 -5.07 0.18 -22.11
CA ALA A 632 -4.23 -0.98 -21.82
C ALA A 632 -4.98 -2.07 -21.07
N LEU A 633 -5.74 -1.72 -20.03
CA LEU A 633 -6.58 -2.65 -19.27
C LEU A 633 -7.65 -3.31 -20.15
N GLN A 634 -8.34 -2.52 -20.98
CA GLN A 634 -9.32 -3.05 -21.94
C GLN A 634 -8.69 -4.01 -22.95
N ALA A 635 -7.51 -3.67 -23.49
CA ALA A 635 -6.79 -4.53 -24.43
C ALA A 635 -6.33 -5.84 -23.78
N ALA A 636 -6.02 -5.83 -22.50
CA ALA A 636 -5.66 -7.02 -21.73
C ALA A 636 -6.87 -7.85 -21.27
N GLY A 637 -8.10 -7.34 -21.43
CA GLY A 637 -9.32 -7.99 -20.92
C GLY A 637 -9.45 -7.94 -19.39
N GLN A 638 -8.86 -6.91 -18.78
CA GLN A 638 -8.82 -6.69 -17.33
C GLN A 638 -9.62 -5.44 -16.93
#